data_82fceb72ac2b1242f2b9bdd4e904c9e7
#
_entry.id   82fceb72ac2b1242f2b9bdd4e904c9e7
#
_cell.length_a   1.000
_cell.length_b   1.000
_cell.length_c   1.000
_cell.angle_alpha   90.00
_cell.angle_beta   90.00
_cell.angle_gamma   90.00
#
_symmetry.space_group_name_H-M   'P 1'
#
loop_
_entity.id
_entity.type
_entity.pdbx_description
1 polymer ?
#
loop_
_entity_poly.entity_id
_entity_poly.type
_entity_poly.pdbx_seq_one_letter_code
_entity_poly.pdbx_strand_id
1 'polypeptide(L)'
;MSMGGRSRWVVSPVALAVLPVCIGLVGNLATGTVEVKAWWWAPATWALTGVLVIAAIASQIVGSRAESPSQEAAMRTAAATLRQMVRKQWEHDAVVRGVRQPVPLRVRWSSTARQVAETRQIVLDEPEATWQDMPLEGDVTQIVEKFRGLPHRQLVVLGEAGAGKSVLATLLALGLIEQSEGDDPVPVLLPAASWNPQDEPVRRFAARRIAEDYLPLAGSMEGRCVADLLIGEGRILLVLDGLDELPVESQERALRKLDEFAATGRPLVVTCRAPEFQRAVDAGGVIISRAAVVEIMPVDVERAIAFLSHPEPFRHRWEPVFTHLRRDSESPLARVLSTPLMVSLARTAFSLPATDPTTLARLDSRDAITAMLMDTFVTSVHDPDRPVPPEGRPPRRYAPAAAQRWLGCLALHLRLVGSTELVWWQLSPDLYTFNAEAIRVRVVTAIAAIVGAGVTAVAGAVPGCAVTFTVAAGALAAAAGILRPLWPYAYPPYTSTSYSPLGKHRRRALTLRAGFGIAPGLLTGIILGDPLIGVAGALVVGLLILIMPSLPSRTRPRGITPRATLNANHRAAAIAAAQHGITAALVFAASTAVLAPAATPWIPAVTAAVVYGWVAACGAGLWTWIDYKTTHLRLAAKGRLPLRLWTFLEDQHQRQTLRQSGTAWQFRHALLQHHLAATPYTEHLYACARQGDAGALGHIAERLVEEDRIEEAIAMLGAWADHDDSGTAASASLKLAGLLRKHGRVEELRTRADAGDAHAFAILAYLLEEQGRIEEAITVLSPHTDRGAAPQLARLLARQDRAQEAIDLLHAHPEQDYNWTSTLAKLLAQQGRTEELRARADQGDRAAGDQLAQLLAGQGHMDELQARATAGDPDAAFRLARQGRAEDAIALLRPHADQGDWATGDQLARLLADQGHVDELRARATAGDPHAAHRLARLLAEQGGLEEAVTLLLPHAVPAARSVEAGVVLPLLSHLLTALGREQEAITVLRAHAHLGNADAVRLLADRDLMREEG
;
A
#
# COMPACT_ATOMS: atom_id res chain seq x y z
N MET A 1 18.27 -36.30 33.26
CA MET A 1 19.63 -36.13 33.80
C MET A 1 20.64 -36.40 32.71
N SER A 2 21.30 -35.39 32.22
CA SER A 2 22.73 -35.30 31.91
C SER A 2 23.01 -33.89 31.37
N MET A 3 23.67 -33.14 32.19
CA MET A 3 24.24 -31.82 31.86
C MET A 3 25.40 -31.97 30.85
N GLY A 4 25.55 -31.00 29.94
CA GLY A 4 26.67 -30.96 29.03
C GLY A 4 26.57 -29.84 28.00
N GLY A 5 26.12 -28.66 28.38
CA GLY A 5 26.13 -27.50 27.51
C GLY A 5 27.49 -26.76 27.61
N ARG A 6 28.46 -27.13 26.79
CA ARG A 6 29.65 -26.27 26.58
C ARG A 6 29.25 -25.02 25.83
N SER A 7 29.20 -23.87 26.52
CA SER A 7 29.10 -22.55 25.90
C SER A 7 30.30 -22.29 24.99
N ARG A 8 30.11 -22.44 23.68
CA ARG A 8 31.09 -21.97 22.68
C ARG A 8 31.05 -20.45 22.67
N TRP A 9 32.08 -19.83 23.16
CA TRP A 9 32.36 -18.40 22.98
C TRP A 9 32.68 -18.20 21.49
N VAL A 10 31.70 -17.81 20.71
CA VAL A 10 31.94 -17.28 19.38
C VAL A 10 32.44 -15.86 19.56
N VAL A 11 33.72 -15.64 19.33
CA VAL A 11 34.34 -14.31 19.34
C VAL A 11 33.58 -13.45 18.34
N SER A 12 32.93 -12.42 18.84
CA SER A 12 32.09 -11.52 18.04
C SER A 12 32.98 -10.86 16.94
N PRO A 13 32.45 -10.69 15.70
CA PRO A 13 33.09 -9.87 14.67
C PRO A 13 33.44 -8.44 15.14
N VAL A 14 32.76 -7.96 16.22
CA VAL A 14 33.08 -6.70 16.89
C VAL A 14 34.43 -6.77 17.59
N ALA A 15 34.81 -7.89 18.20
CA ALA A 15 36.12 -8.08 18.78
C ALA A 15 37.23 -8.07 17.72
N LEU A 16 36.94 -8.60 16.52
CA LEU A 16 37.86 -8.59 15.36
C LEU A 16 37.99 -7.21 14.70
N ALA A 17 37.00 -6.33 14.80
CA ALA A 17 37.03 -4.95 14.29
C ALA A 17 37.64 -3.97 15.31
N VAL A 18 37.45 -4.21 16.60
CA VAL A 18 37.97 -3.37 17.70
C VAL A 18 39.44 -3.69 17.96
N LEU A 19 39.89 -4.93 17.73
CA LEU A 19 41.26 -5.37 17.96
C LEU A 19 42.30 -4.56 17.18
N PRO A 20 42.17 -4.31 15.86
CA PRO A 20 43.12 -3.47 15.10
C PRO A 20 43.14 -2.01 15.58
N VAL A 21 42.00 -1.48 16.02
CA VAL A 21 41.93 -0.10 16.57
C VAL A 21 42.61 -0.03 17.94
N CYS A 22 42.41 -1.04 18.78
CA CYS A 22 43.12 -1.14 20.05
C CYS A 22 44.62 -1.38 19.83
N ILE A 23 45.01 -2.16 18.84
CA ILE A 23 46.39 -2.39 18.44
C ILE A 23 47.05 -1.09 17.95
N GLY A 24 46.35 -0.29 17.13
CA GLY A 24 46.79 1.03 16.65
C GLY A 24 46.89 2.06 17.80
N LEU A 25 45.96 2.05 18.73
CA LEU A 25 45.96 2.93 19.92
C LEU A 25 47.08 2.56 20.89
N VAL A 26 47.29 1.28 21.16
CA VAL A 26 48.36 0.78 21.99
C VAL A 26 49.73 1.01 21.34
N GLY A 27 49.81 0.83 20.00
CA GLY A 27 51.01 1.15 19.22
C GLY A 27 51.38 2.65 19.28
N ASN A 28 50.37 3.54 19.17
CA ASN A 28 50.58 5.00 19.24
C ASN A 28 50.85 5.50 20.67
N LEU A 29 50.24 4.89 21.70
CA LEU A 29 50.58 5.12 23.09
C LEU A 29 51.98 4.65 23.46
N ALA A 30 52.46 3.57 22.81
CA ALA A 30 53.81 3.04 23.07
C ALA A 30 54.93 3.87 22.39
N THR A 31 54.59 4.65 21.33
CA THR A 31 55.57 5.42 20.55
C THR A 31 55.55 6.93 20.79
N GLY A 32 54.57 7.50 21.53
CA GLY A 32 54.38 8.94 21.46
C GLY A 32 54.32 9.75 22.76
N THR A 33 53.97 9.18 23.94
CA THR A 33 53.62 10.05 25.09
C THR A 33 54.07 9.54 26.48
N VAL A 34 54.71 8.40 26.60
CA VAL A 34 55.24 7.94 27.88
C VAL A 34 56.67 7.44 27.65
N GLU A 35 57.67 8.22 28.12
CA GLU A 35 59.07 7.78 28.17
C GLU A 35 59.23 6.69 29.23
N VAL A 36 58.85 5.45 28.87
CA VAL A 36 59.22 4.28 29.65
C VAL A 36 60.65 3.88 29.24
N LYS A 37 61.68 4.27 29.99
CA LYS A 37 63.10 3.97 29.78
C LYS A 37 63.42 2.49 30.01
N ALA A 38 62.50 1.55 29.84
CA ALA A 38 62.78 0.11 29.93
C ALA A 38 63.03 -0.45 28.55
N TRP A 39 64.27 -0.91 28.31
CA TRP A 39 64.76 -1.45 27.04
C TRP A 39 63.97 -2.64 26.50
N TRP A 40 63.25 -3.33 27.32
CA TRP A 40 62.34 -4.46 26.99
C TRP A 40 60.92 -4.07 26.57
N TRP A 41 60.55 -2.81 26.76
CA TRP A 41 59.15 -2.35 26.53
C TRP A 41 58.76 -2.38 25.04
N ALA A 42 59.55 -1.86 24.15
CA ALA A 42 59.31 -1.85 22.70
C ALA A 42 59.29 -3.27 22.09
N PRO A 43 60.25 -4.16 22.42
CA PRO A 43 60.17 -5.55 21.95
C PRO A 43 58.99 -6.32 22.50
N ALA A 44 58.54 -6.08 23.75
CA ALA A 44 57.41 -6.75 24.37
C ALA A 44 56.07 -6.33 23.74
N THR A 45 55.90 -5.06 23.38
CA THR A 45 54.70 -4.57 22.70
C THR A 45 54.61 -5.10 21.27
N TRP A 46 55.73 -5.17 20.52
CA TRP A 46 55.75 -5.78 19.19
C TRP A 46 55.52 -7.30 19.24
N ALA A 47 56.03 -7.99 20.23
CA ALA A 47 55.81 -9.42 20.44
C ALA A 47 54.32 -9.69 20.76
N LEU A 48 53.70 -8.88 21.63
CA LEU A 48 52.28 -8.97 21.97
C LEU A 48 51.37 -8.69 20.73
N THR A 49 51.73 -7.67 19.97
CA THR A 49 51.02 -7.35 18.72
C THR A 49 51.13 -8.50 17.72
N GLY A 50 52.31 -9.09 17.54
CA GLY A 50 52.54 -10.27 16.71
C GLY A 50 51.73 -11.48 17.17
N VAL A 51 51.69 -11.76 18.47
CA VAL A 51 50.87 -12.85 19.04
C VAL A 51 49.37 -12.63 18.79
N LEU A 52 48.87 -11.39 18.95
CA LEU A 52 47.47 -11.06 18.70
C LEU A 52 47.10 -11.16 17.22
N VAL A 53 47.96 -10.76 16.30
CA VAL A 53 47.74 -10.92 14.85
C VAL A 53 47.76 -12.41 14.47
N ILE A 54 48.69 -13.19 15.00
CA ILE A 54 48.74 -14.66 14.76
C ILE A 54 47.46 -15.32 15.35
N ALA A 55 47.01 -14.93 16.53
CA ALA A 55 45.80 -15.45 17.14
C ALA A 55 44.56 -15.07 16.31
N ALA A 56 44.49 -13.88 15.74
CA ALA A 56 43.43 -13.44 14.85
C ALA A 56 43.39 -14.26 13.53
N ILE A 57 44.57 -14.47 12.92
CA ILE A 57 44.71 -15.29 11.70
C ILE A 57 44.40 -16.76 12.01
N ALA A 58 44.87 -17.29 13.12
CA ALA A 58 44.59 -18.66 13.55
C ALA A 58 43.09 -18.87 13.82
N SER A 59 42.41 -17.89 14.44
CA SER A 59 40.96 -17.94 14.64
C SER A 59 40.14 -17.92 13.34
N GLN A 60 40.62 -17.20 12.31
CA GLN A 60 40.01 -17.24 10.96
C GLN A 60 40.27 -18.60 10.29
N ILE A 61 41.42 -19.15 10.38
CA ILE A 61 41.80 -20.46 9.77
C ILE A 61 41.03 -21.59 10.46
N VAL A 62 40.89 -21.56 11.78
CA VAL A 62 40.13 -22.56 12.53
C VAL A 62 38.62 -22.40 12.28
N GLY A 63 38.12 -21.18 12.11
CA GLY A 63 36.71 -20.91 11.73
C GLY A 63 36.37 -21.41 10.32
N SER A 64 37.34 -21.43 9.39
CA SER A 64 37.15 -21.90 8.00
C SER A 64 37.32 -23.41 7.82
N ARG A 65 37.83 -24.14 8.82
CA ARG A 65 38.03 -25.62 8.81
C ARG A 65 36.93 -26.40 9.55
N ALA A 66 35.92 -25.76 10.12
CA ALA A 66 34.71 -26.47 10.53
C ALA A 66 34.08 -27.07 9.26
N GLU A 67 34.09 -28.40 9.13
CA GLU A 67 33.40 -29.12 8.03
C GLU A 67 32.01 -28.53 7.87
N SER A 68 31.80 -27.80 6.79
CA SER A 68 30.45 -27.37 6.40
C SER A 68 29.65 -28.64 6.11
N PRO A 69 28.52 -28.89 6.78
CA PRO A 69 27.69 -30.03 6.45
C PRO A 69 27.41 -30.01 4.95
N SER A 70 27.38 -31.19 4.30
CA SER A 70 27.09 -31.26 2.87
C SER A 70 25.80 -30.45 2.61
N GLN A 71 25.71 -29.77 1.48
CA GLN A 71 24.55 -28.93 1.13
C GLN A 71 23.25 -29.69 1.32
N GLU A 72 23.26 -30.98 1.02
CA GLU A 72 22.10 -31.88 1.17
C GLU A 72 21.73 -32.12 2.66
N ALA A 73 22.70 -32.31 3.55
CA ALA A 73 22.43 -32.47 4.98
C ALA A 73 21.91 -31.15 5.60
N ALA A 74 22.40 -30.01 5.15
CA ALA A 74 21.88 -28.70 5.56
C ALA A 74 20.43 -28.51 5.09
N MET A 75 20.09 -28.90 3.87
CA MET A 75 18.74 -28.83 3.33
C MET A 75 17.76 -29.77 4.03
N ARG A 76 18.16 -31.02 4.31
CA ARG A 76 17.32 -31.95 5.10
C ARG A 76 17.03 -31.39 6.49
N THR A 77 18.03 -30.80 7.14
CA THR A 77 17.86 -30.15 8.46
C THR A 77 16.92 -28.95 8.37
N ALA A 78 17.05 -28.13 7.33
CA ALA A 78 16.17 -26.99 7.10
C ALA A 78 14.73 -27.43 6.83
N ALA A 79 14.50 -28.46 5.99
CA ALA A 79 13.20 -29.03 5.71
C ALA A 79 12.54 -29.63 6.97
N ALA A 80 13.31 -30.36 7.80
CA ALA A 80 12.82 -30.91 9.07
C ALA A 80 12.43 -29.80 10.07
N THR A 81 13.22 -28.74 10.16
CA THR A 81 12.91 -27.57 10.99
C THR A 81 11.65 -26.86 10.50
N LEU A 82 11.54 -26.64 9.19
CA LEU A 82 10.35 -26.03 8.59
C LEU A 82 9.11 -26.89 8.85
N ARG A 83 9.18 -28.21 8.68
CA ARG A 83 8.08 -29.15 8.96
C ARG A 83 7.59 -29.03 10.41
N GLN A 84 8.51 -28.97 11.36
CA GLN A 84 8.16 -28.81 12.78
C GLN A 84 7.47 -27.48 13.07
N MET A 85 7.92 -26.41 12.45
CA MET A 85 7.32 -25.07 12.65
C MET A 85 5.93 -24.98 12.04
N VAL A 86 5.77 -25.44 10.80
CA VAL A 86 4.50 -25.51 10.09
C VAL A 86 3.50 -26.37 10.87
N ARG A 87 3.93 -27.55 11.33
CA ARG A 87 3.12 -28.46 12.14
C ARG A 87 2.59 -27.75 13.40
N LYS A 88 3.47 -27.14 14.18
CA LYS A 88 3.10 -26.45 15.43
C LYS A 88 2.12 -25.31 15.19
N GLN A 89 2.29 -24.57 14.11
CA GLN A 89 1.40 -23.45 13.76
C GLN A 89 0.00 -23.95 13.43
N TRP A 90 -0.10 -24.94 12.54
CA TRP A 90 -1.39 -25.39 12.04
C TRP A 90 -2.12 -26.35 13.00
N GLU A 91 -1.42 -27.09 13.85
CA GLU A 91 -2.03 -27.82 14.97
C GLU A 91 -2.72 -26.84 15.93
N HIS A 92 -2.04 -25.77 16.29
CA HIS A 92 -2.63 -24.70 17.14
C HIS A 92 -3.86 -24.06 16.46
N ASP A 93 -3.76 -23.73 15.19
CA ASP A 93 -4.88 -23.13 14.44
C ASP A 93 -6.07 -24.11 14.28
N ALA A 94 -5.81 -25.39 14.08
CA ALA A 94 -6.85 -26.40 14.00
C ALA A 94 -7.60 -26.60 15.32
N VAL A 95 -6.89 -26.52 16.46
CA VAL A 95 -7.50 -26.55 17.81
C VAL A 95 -8.36 -25.30 18.02
N VAL A 96 -7.82 -24.11 17.71
CA VAL A 96 -8.54 -22.84 17.83
C VAL A 96 -9.78 -22.82 16.91
N ARG A 97 -9.71 -23.43 15.73
CA ARG A 97 -10.85 -23.53 14.80
C ARG A 97 -11.91 -24.55 15.25
N GLY A 98 -11.60 -25.40 16.21
CA GLY A 98 -12.48 -26.50 16.62
C GLY A 98 -12.76 -27.47 15.47
N VAL A 99 -11.84 -27.62 14.51
CA VAL A 99 -12.04 -28.42 13.30
C VAL A 99 -12.17 -29.90 13.61
N ARG A 100 -11.57 -30.35 14.74
CA ARG A 100 -11.56 -31.75 15.17
C ARG A 100 -12.57 -32.09 16.29
N GLN A 101 -13.25 -31.08 16.88
CA GLN A 101 -14.14 -31.29 18.02
C GLN A 101 -15.35 -30.33 18.03
N PRO A 102 -16.51 -30.75 18.61
CA PRO A 102 -16.87 -32.11 19.05
C PRO A 102 -17.30 -33.02 17.91
N VAL A 103 -17.88 -32.49 16.81
CA VAL A 103 -18.20 -33.20 15.56
C VAL A 103 -17.92 -32.24 14.40
N PRO A 104 -16.92 -32.51 13.55
CA PRO A 104 -16.64 -31.67 12.41
C PRO A 104 -17.79 -31.73 11.41
N LEU A 105 -18.12 -30.58 10.82
CA LEU A 105 -19.06 -30.55 9.70
C LEU A 105 -18.42 -31.30 8.51
N ARG A 106 -19.02 -32.39 8.07
CA ARG A 106 -18.53 -33.21 6.96
C ARG A 106 -18.86 -32.49 5.64
N VAL A 107 -17.90 -31.73 5.15
CA VAL A 107 -17.97 -31.06 3.84
C VAL A 107 -17.64 -32.07 2.76
N ARG A 108 -18.47 -32.15 1.71
CA ARG A 108 -18.21 -32.99 0.52
C ARG A 108 -17.56 -32.13 -0.57
N TRP A 109 -16.76 -32.79 -1.38
CA TRP A 109 -16.17 -32.22 -2.58
C TRP A 109 -16.27 -33.24 -3.70
N SER A 110 -16.34 -32.75 -4.93
CA SER A 110 -16.36 -33.59 -6.16
C SER A 110 -15.58 -32.89 -7.26
N SER A 111 -15.27 -33.63 -8.34
CA SER A 111 -14.76 -33.02 -9.57
C SER A 111 -15.72 -31.93 -10.05
N THR A 112 -15.18 -30.80 -10.53
CA THR A 112 -15.98 -29.67 -11.04
C THR A 112 -16.63 -30.03 -12.38
N ALA A 113 -17.85 -29.56 -12.60
CA ALA A 113 -18.53 -29.63 -13.89
C ALA A 113 -18.16 -28.44 -14.82
N ARG A 114 -17.34 -27.50 -14.34
CA ARG A 114 -16.92 -26.29 -15.08
C ARG A 114 -15.84 -26.62 -16.09
N GLN A 115 -15.76 -25.86 -17.17
CA GLN A 115 -14.70 -26.01 -18.19
C GLN A 115 -13.40 -25.31 -17.76
N VAL A 116 -12.86 -25.68 -16.60
CA VAL A 116 -11.67 -25.08 -15.97
C VAL A 116 -10.62 -26.12 -15.59
N ALA A 117 -10.81 -27.36 -16.02
CA ALA A 117 -9.92 -28.50 -15.71
C ALA A 117 -9.40 -29.14 -16.99
N GLU A 118 -8.20 -29.68 -16.93
CA GLU A 118 -7.65 -30.55 -17.98
C GLU A 118 -8.40 -31.85 -18.09
N THR A 119 -8.18 -32.52 -19.23
CA THR A 119 -8.68 -33.86 -19.43
C THR A 119 -8.03 -34.82 -18.44
N ARG A 120 -8.78 -35.87 -18.08
CA ARG A 120 -8.32 -36.81 -17.06
C ARG A 120 -7.04 -37.55 -17.45
N GLN A 121 -6.88 -37.86 -18.74
CA GLN A 121 -5.67 -38.48 -19.26
C GLN A 121 -4.41 -37.68 -18.94
N ILE A 122 -4.49 -36.35 -19.02
CA ILE A 122 -3.39 -35.42 -18.68
C ILE A 122 -3.17 -35.34 -17.17
N VAL A 123 -4.26 -35.33 -16.37
CA VAL A 123 -4.17 -35.25 -14.91
C VAL A 123 -3.57 -36.50 -14.29
N LEU A 124 -3.90 -37.68 -14.83
CA LEU A 124 -3.45 -38.98 -14.34
C LEU A 124 -2.20 -39.50 -15.03
N ASP A 125 -1.75 -38.83 -16.09
CA ASP A 125 -0.60 -39.26 -16.94
C ASP A 125 -0.80 -40.66 -17.57
N GLU A 126 -2.06 -41.02 -17.83
CA GLU A 126 -2.45 -42.32 -18.39
C GLU A 126 -3.41 -42.12 -19.58
N PRO A 127 -3.06 -42.60 -20.79
CA PRO A 127 -3.84 -42.39 -22.02
C PRO A 127 -5.28 -42.96 -21.99
N GLU A 128 -5.49 -44.03 -21.25
CA GLU A 128 -6.78 -44.75 -21.18
C GLU A 128 -7.56 -44.52 -19.88
N ALA A 129 -7.06 -43.61 -18.99
CA ALA A 129 -7.67 -43.38 -17.69
C ALA A 129 -9.14 -42.86 -17.78
N THR A 130 -10.01 -43.52 -17.03
CA THR A 130 -11.42 -43.10 -16.89
C THR A 130 -11.71 -42.60 -15.49
N TRP A 131 -12.79 -41.79 -15.27
CA TRP A 131 -13.14 -41.34 -13.94
C TRP A 131 -13.51 -42.45 -12.94
N GLN A 132 -13.68 -43.65 -13.42
CA GLN A 132 -13.93 -44.80 -12.56
C GLN A 132 -12.67 -45.34 -11.87
N ASP A 133 -11.48 -45.10 -12.47
CA ASP A 133 -10.22 -45.61 -11.93
C ASP A 133 -9.78 -44.80 -10.68
N MET A 134 -10.12 -43.52 -10.63
CA MET A 134 -9.85 -42.65 -9.47
C MET A 134 -10.95 -41.60 -9.30
N PRO A 135 -12.04 -41.91 -8.61
CA PRO A 135 -13.11 -40.94 -8.39
C PRO A 135 -12.61 -39.76 -7.53
N LEU A 136 -12.63 -38.56 -8.14
CA LEU A 136 -12.29 -37.31 -7.47
C LEU A 136 -13.53 -36.76 -6.74
N GLU A 137 -13.99 -37.50 -5.77
CA GLU A 137 -15.06 -37.13 -4.86
C GLU A 137 -14.80 -37.74 -3.47
N GLY A 138 -15.34 -37.13 -2.47
CA GLY A 138 -15.17 -37.56 -1.11
C GLY A 138 -15.59 -36.56 -0.07
N ASP A 139 -15.28 -36.85 1.15
CA ASP A 139 -15.37 -35.88 2.25
C ASP A 139 -13.97 -35.40 2.70
N VAL A 140 -13.97 -34.47 3.65
CA VAL A 140 -12.75 -33.84 4.15
C VAL A 140 -11.72 -34.82 4.70
N THR A 141 -12.12 -36.02 5.11
CA THR A 141 -11.20 -37.03 5.68
C THR A 141 -10.42 -37.79 4.62
N GLN A 142 -10.92 -37.84 3.39
CA GLN A 142 -10.35 -38.62 2.29
C GLN A 142 -9.42 -37.77 1.41
N ILE A 143 -9.32 -36.44 1.60
CA ILE A 143 -8.57 -35.57 0.72
C ILE A 143 -7.07 -35.89 0.68
N VAL A 144 -6.50 -36.33 1.81
CA VAL A 144 -5.06 -36.67 1.88
C VAL A 144 -4.73 -37.91 1.02
N GLU A 145 -5.54 -38.95 1.10
CA GLU A 145 -5.38 -40.16 0.31
C GLU A 145 -5.51 -39.87 -1.19
N LYS A 146 -6.57 -39.18 -1.57
CA LYS A 146 -6.82 -38.79 -2.97
C LYS A 146 -5.71 -37.89 -3.54
N PHE A 147 -5.23 -36.91 -2.76
CA PHE A 147 -4.13 -36.06 -3.18
C PHE A 147 -2.82 -36.84 -3.37
N ARG A 148 -2.51 -37.79 -2.50
CA ARG A 148 -1.33 -38.65 -2.64
C ARG A 148 -1.39 -39.52 -3.90
N GLY A 149 -2.58 -39.96 -4.30
CA GLY A 149 -2.81 -40.70 -5.52
C GLY A 149 -2.62 -39.89 -6.80
N LEU A 150 -2.55 -38.57 -6.75
CA LEU A 150 -2.30 -37.72 -7.93
C LEU A 150 -0.82 -37.85 -8.35
N PRO A 151 -0.50 -38.20 -9.61
CA PRO A 151 0.87 -38.37 -10.08
C PRO A 151 1.73 -37.09 -9.89
N HIS A 152 1.15 -35.94 -10.20
CA HIS A 152 1.86 -34.66 -10.13
C HIS A 152 1.68 -33.93 -8.79
N ARG A 153 0.83 -34.42 -7.88
CA ARG A 153 0.50 -33.77 -6.61
C ARG A 153 0.07 -32.31 -6.79
N GLN A 154 -0.76 -32.07 -7.80
CA GLN A 154 -1.30 -30.73 -8.14
C GLN A 154 -2.82 -30.74 -8.02
N LEU A 155 -3.37 -29.77 -7.25
CA LEU A 155 -4.79 -29.72 -6.90
C LEU A 155 -5.29 -28.28 -6.88
N VAL A 156 -6.42 -28.03 -7.52
CA VAL A 156 -7.17 -26.78 -7.38
C VAL A 156 -8.47 -27.09 -6.62
N VAL A 157 -8.71 -26.32 -5.55
CA VAL A 157 -9.91 -26.44 -4.72
C VAL A 157 -10.79 -25.24 -4.95
N LEU A 158 -11.91 -25.44 -5.61
CA LEU A 158 -12.92 -24.43 -5.88
C LEU A 158 -14.05 -24.48 -4.85
N GLY A 159 -14.80 -23.38 -4.73
CA GLY A 159 -16.03 -23.36 -3.93
C GLY A 159 -16.44 -21.92 -3.60
N GLU A 160 -17.69 -21.76 -3.19
CA GLU A 160 -18.28 -20.48 -2.81
C GLU A 160 -17.59 -19.82 -1.60
N ALA A 161 -17.92 -18.52 -1.37
CA ALA A 161 -17.47 -17.81 -0.17
C ALA A 161 -17.96 -18.53 1.09
N GLY A 162 -17.06 -18.88 2.01
CA GLY A 162 -17.40 -19.61 3.24
C GLY A 162 -17.60 -21.12 3.08
N ALA A 163 -17.36 -21.69 1.89
CA ALA A 163 -17.45 -23.13 1.63
C ALA A 163 -16.42 -23.99 2.38
N GLY A 164 -15.42 -23.39 3.01
CA GLY A 164 -14.43 -24.13 3.79
C GLY A 164 -13.13 -24.48 3.05
N LYS A 165 -12.82 -23.84 1.92
CA LYS A 165 -11.59 -24.04 1.13
C LYS A 165 -10.31 -24.02 1.98
N SER A 166 -10.12 -22.96 2.76
CA SER A 166 -8.96 -22.80 3.65
C SER A 166 -8.91 -23.86 4.76
N VAL A 167 -10.07 -24.34 5.22
CA VAL A 167 -10.15 -25.45 6.19
C VAL A 167 -9.69 -26.75 5.54
N LEU A 168 -10.19 -27.05 4.34
CA LEU A 168 -9.77 -28.23 3.59
C LEU A 168 -8.26 -28.21 3.29
N ALA A 169 -7.73 -27.07 2.86
CA ALA A 169 -6.28 -26.87 2.63
C ALA A 169 -5.46 -27.07 3.90
N THR A 170 -5.93 -26.56 5.06
CA THR A 170 -5.28 -26.77 6.36
C THR A 170 -5.29 -28.23 6.78
N LEU A 171 -6.43 -28.93 6.63
CA LEU A 171 -6.54 -30.36 6.95
C LEU A 171 -5.71 -31.22 6.03
N LEU A 172 -5.65 -30.89 4.76
CA LEU A 172 -4.75 -31.54 3.79
C LEU A 172 -3.29 -31.39 4.24
N ALA A 173 -2.86 -30.14 4.55
CA ALA A 173 -1.50 -29.86 4.99
C ALA A 173 -1.14 -30.62 6.28
N LEU A 174 -2.02 -30.62 7.29
CA LEU A 174 -1.81 -31.35 8.53
C LEU A 174 -1.76 -32.85 8.32
N GLY A 175 -2.70 -33.41 7.57
CA GLY A 175 -2.73 -34.84 7.27
C GLY A 175 -1.49 -35.30 6.51
N LEU A 176 -0.98 -34.50 5.58
CA LEU A 176 0.27 -34.80 4.88
C LEU A 176 1.48 -34.76 5.82
N ILE A 177 1.51 -33.84 6.79
CA ILE A 177 2.58 -33.77 7.81
C ILE A 177 2.52 -34.95 8.76
N GLU A 178 1.32 -35.33 9.24
CA GLU A 178 1.11 -36.44 10.15
C GLU A 178 1.51 -37.78 9.52
N GLN A 179 1.27 -37.94 8.23
CA GLN A 179 1.57 -39.15 7.48
C GLN A 179 2.87 -39.10 6.69
N SER A 180 3.71 -38.06 6.91
CA SER A 180 4.91 -37.88 6.10
C SER A 180 6.00 -38.90 6.40
N GLU A 181 6.56 -39.48 5.37
CA GLU A 181 7.78 -40.27 5.39
C GLU A 181 8.96 -39.35 5.04
N GLY A 182 10.07 -39.43 5.78
CA GLY A 182 11.23 -38.54 5.85
C GLY A 182 11.52 -37.55 4.71
N ASP A 183 11.38 -37.88 3.46
CA ASP A 183 11.69 -37.09 2.26
C ASP A 183 10.44 -36.46 1.59
N ASP A 184 9.24 -36.67 2.10
CA ASP A 184 8.03 -36.03 1.58
C ASP A 184 8.11 -34.51 1.59
N PRO A 185 7.56 -33.81 0.55
CA PRO A 185 7.52 -32.36 0.51
C PRO A 185 6.79 -31.76 1.72
N VAL A 186 7.35 -30.69 2.29
CA VAL A 186 6.74 -29.97 3.42
C VAL A 186 5.62 -29.08 2.90
N PRO A 187 4.36 -29.27 3.28
CA PRO A 187 3.26 -28.40 2.87
C PRO A 187 3.36 -27.06 3.60
N VAL A 188 3.45 -25.97 2.83
CA VAL A 188 3.50 -24.60 3.35
C VAL A 188 2.33 -23.82 2.78
N LEU A 189 1.42 -23.39 3.67
CA LEU A 189 0.24 -22.63 3.32
C LEU A 189 0.55 -21.13 3.37
N LEU A 190 0.39 -20.46 2.23
CA LEU A 190 0.63 -19.04 2.06
C LEU A 190 -0.64 -18.33 1.53
N PRO A 191 -1.02 -17.15 2.09
CA PRO A 191 -2.13 -16.38 1.55
C PRO A 191 -1.74 -15.74 0.20
N ALA A 192 -2.54 -15.99 -0.84
CA ALA A 192 -2.32 -15.43 -2.17
C ALA A 192 -2.43 -13.89 -2.18
N ALA A 193 -3.26 -13.29 -1.32
CA ALA A 193 -3.41 -11.84 -1.18
C ALA A 193 -2.10 -11.08 -0.92
N SER A 194 -1.06 -11.75 -0.42
CA SER A 194 0.27 -11.15 -0.18
C SER A 194 1.24 -11.26 -1.36
N TRP A 195 0.79 -11.82 -2.49
CA TRP A 195 1.54 -11.97 -3.72
C TRP A 195 1.20 -10.87 -4.72
N ASN A 196 2.21 -10.26 -5.35
CA ASN A 196 2.01 -9.42 -6.52
C ASN A 196 2.50 -10.16 -7.78
N PRO A 197 1.58 -10.71 -8.58
CA PRO A 197 1.95 -11.43 -9.82
C PRO A 197 2.59 -10.52 -10.88
N GLN A 198 2.47 -9.19 -10.78
CA GLN A 198 3.11 -8.26 -11.71
C GLN A 198 4.63 -8.27 -11.51
N ASP A 199 5.08 -8.23 -10.25
CA ASP A 199 6.47 -7.95 -9.91
C ASP A 199 7.32 -9.20 -9.66
N GLU A 200 6.70 -10.31 -9.21
CA GLU A 200 7.48 -11.50 -8.83
C GLU A 200 6.89 -12.82 -9.30
N PRO A 201 7.74 -13.79 -9.73
CA PRO A 201 7.33 -15.18 -9.99
C PRO A 201 6.91 -15.88 -8.71
N VAL A 202 6.04 -16.91 -8.83
CA VAL A 202 5.56 -17.77 -7.72
C VAL A 202 6.70 -18.27 -6.84
N ARG A 203 7.77 -18.79 -7.44
CA ARG A 203 8.94 -19.31 -6.71
C ARG A 203 9.58 -18.27 -5.82
N ARG A 204 9.79 -17.04 -6.33
CA ARG A 204 10.40 -15.94 -5.57
C ARG A 204 9.49 -15.46 -4.45
N PHE A 205 8.20 -15.33 -4.72
CA PHE A 205 7.18 -15.03 -3.72
C PHE A 205 7.21 -16.03 -2.58
N ALA A 206 7.11 -17.33 -2.90
CA ALA A 206 7.11 -18.41 -1.92
C ALA A 206 8.42 -18.43 -1.10
N ALA A 207 9.59 -18.29 -1.75
CA ALA A 207 10.87 -18.25 -1.05
C ALA A 207 10.96 -17.05 -0.08
N ARG A 208 10.48 -15.89 -0.50
CA ARG A 208 10.40 -14.69 0.34
C ARG A 208 9.50 -14.91 1.56
N ARG A 209 8.27 -15.37 1.34
CA ARG A 209 7.29 -15.59 2.43
C ARG A 209 7.72 -16.68 3.40
N ILE A 210 8.28 -17.78 2.90
CA ILE A 210 8.81 -18.85 3.76
C ILE A 210 9.98 -18.34 4.62
N ALA A 211 10.86 -17.53 4.05
CA ALA A 211 11.95 -16.92 4.81
C ALA A 211 11.44 -15.93 5.85
N GLU A 212 10.39 -15.16 5.53
CA GLU A 212 9.78 -14.19 6.45
C GLU A 212 9.01 -14.86 7.59
N ASP A 213 8.23 -15.88 7.28
CA ASP A 213 7.26 -16.46 8.22
C ASP A 213 7.83 -17.63 9.05
N TYR A 214 8.72 -18.46 8.48
CA TYR A 214 9.08 -19.74 9.09
C TYR A 214 10.57 -19.90 9.42
N LEU A 215 11.46 -19.32 8.66
CA LEU A 215 12.87 -19.61 8.88
C LEU A 215 13.51 -18.69 9.92
N PRO A 216 14.28 -19.23 10.89
CA PRO A 216 15.06 -18.42 11.84
C PRO A 216 16.08 -17.50 11.14
N LEU A 217 16.23 -17.66 9.85
CA LEU A 217 17.04 -16.90 8.92
C LEU A 217 16.29 -15.71 8.30
N ALA A 218 15.09 -15.40 8.78
CA ALA A 218 14.31 -14.26 8.32
C ALA A 218 15.17 -13.00 8.26
N GLY A 219 15.26 -12.40 7.09
CA GLY A 219 16.06 -11.20 6.83
C GLY A 219 17.52 -11.44 6.44
N SER A 220 18.04 -12.68 6.45
CA SER A 220 19.34 -12.98 5.85
C SER A 220 19.19 -13.44 4.40
N MET A 221 20.16 -13.11 3.57
CA MET A 221 20.22 -13.59 2.17
C MET A 221 20.26 -15.12 2.13
N GLU A 222 20.88 -15.75 3.13
CA GLU A 222 20.95 -17.20 3.29
C GLU A 222 19.57 -17.87 3.46
N GLY A 223 18.64 -17.24 4.20
CA GLY A 223 17.31 -17.82 4.42
C GLY A 223 16.47 -17.90 3.17
N ARG A 224 16.52 -16.87 2.30
CA ARG A 224 15.84 -16.88 0.99
C ARG A 224 16.47 -17.88 0.04
N CYS A 225 17.81 -17.98 0.03
CA CYS A 225 18.51 -18.97 -0.76
C CYS A 225 18.12 -20.40 -0.35
N VAL A 226 18.05 -20.67 0.96
CA VAL A 226 17.63 -22.00 1.45
C VAL A 226 16.19 -22.30 1.08
N ALA A 227 15.27 -21.35 1.25
CA ALA A 227 13.88 -21.53 0.84
C ALA A 227 13.76 -21.73 -0.68
N ASP A 228 14.48 -20.96 -1.49
CA ASP A 228 14.49 -21.08 -2.94
C ASP A 228 15.05 -22.43 -3.42
N LEU A 229 16.09 -22.93 -2.76
CA LEU A 229 16.64 -24.28 -3.02
C LEU A 229 15.63 -25.36 -2.67
N LEU A 230 14.99 -25.29 -1.49
CA LEU A 230 13.97 -26.26 -1.09
C LEU A 230 12.77 -26.33 -2.06
N ILE A 231 12.33 -25.14 -2.56
CA ILE A 231 11.29 -25.07 -3.60
C ILE A 231 11.82 -25.64 -4.92
N GLY A 232 13.05 -25.29 -5.28
CA GLY A 232 13.72 -25.74 -6.52
C GLY A 232 13.82 -27.25 -6.61
N GLU A 233 14.10 -27.94 -5.53
CA GLU A 233 14.22 -29.40 -5.43
C GLU A 233 12.89 -30.12 -5.16
N GLY A 234 11.75 -29.40 -5.17
CA GLY A 234 10.45 -30.02 -4.92
C GLY A 234 10.23 -30.49 -3.49
N ARG A 235 11.06 -30.07 -2.53
CA ARG A 235 10.93 -30.40 -1.10
C ARG A 235 9.86 -29.59 -0.37
N ILE A 236 9.18 -28.69 -1.07
CA ILE A 236 8.06 -27.90 -0.55
C ILE A 236 6.84 -28.15 -1.44
N LEU A 237 5.72 -28.52 -0.81
CA LEU A 237 4.41 -28.44 -1.39
C LEU A 237 3.85 -27.04 -1.12
N LEU A 238 3.72 -26.24 -2.16
CA LEU A 238 3.15 -24.91 -2.05
C LEU A 238 1.62 -25.00 -2.00
N VAL A 239 1.03 -24.47 -0.92
CA VAL A 239 -0.42 -24.34 -0.77
C VAL A 239 -0.76 -22.85 -0.80
N LEU A 240 -1.34 -22.37 -1.89
CA LEU A 240 -1.77 -20.97 -2.06
C LEU A 240 -3.26 -20.86 -1.74
N ASP A 241 -3.57 -20.17 -0.64
CA ASP A 241 -4.95 -19.99 -0.17
C ASP A 241 -5.50 -18.64 -0.62
N GLY A 242 -6.65 -18.65 -1.30
CA GLY A 242 -7.41 -17.48 -1.67
C GLY A 242 -6.89 -16.72 -2.90
N LEU A 243 -6.79 -17.38 -4.05
CA LEU A 243 -6.44 -16.72 -5.32
C LEU A 243 -7.44 -15.62 -5.71
N ASP A 244 -8.70 -15.77 -5.32
CA ASP A 244 -9.78 -14.79 -5.44
C ASP A 244 -9.57 -13.50 -4.61
N GLU A 245 -8.66 -13.51 -3.64
CA GLU A 245 -8.31 -12.31 -2.85
C GLU A 245 -7.33 -11.37 -3.58
N LEU A 246 -6.80 -11.79 -4.73
CA LEU A 246 -6.01 -10.92 -5.61
C LEU A 246 -6.93 -9.95 -6.38
N PRO A 247 -6.42 -8.73 -6.70
CA PRO A 247 -7.14 -7.84 -7.62
C PRO A 247 -7.50 -8.56 -8.93
N VAL A 248 -8.70 -8.31 -9.44
CA VAL A 248 -9.25 -9.00 -10.63
C VAL A 248 -8.27 -8.95 -11.81
N GLU A 249 -7.66 -7.79 -12.05
CA GLU A 249 -6.68 -7.57 -13.14
C GLU A 249 -5.40 -8.42 -12.99
N SER A 250 -5.11 -8.87 -11.77
CA SER A 250 -3.93 -9.69 -11.48
C SER A 250 -4.20 -11.20 -11.52
N GLN A 251 -5.46 -11.61 -11.49
CA GLN A 251 -5.84 -13.02 -11.39
C GLN A 251 -5.45 -13.82 -12.63
N GLU A 252 -5.66 -13.28 -13.84
CA GLU A 252 -5.22 -13.88 -15.09
C GLU A 252 -3.71 -14.14 -15.11
N ARG A 253 -2.93 -13.11 -14.78
CA ARG A 253 -1.46 -13.22 -14.73
C ARG A 253 -0.98 -14.17 -13.64
N ALA A 254 -1.68 -14.18 -12.51
CA ALA A 254 -1.42 -15.14 -11.44
C ALA A 254 -1.62 -16.56 -11.93
N LEU A 255 -2.72 -16.82 -12.62
CA LEU A 255 -3.02 -18.14 -13.18
C LEU A 255 -1.94 -18.61 -14.17
N ARG A 256 -1.49 -17.75 -15.07
CA ARG A 256 -0.41 -18.04 -16.02
C ARG A 256 0.91 -18.37 -15.32
N LYS A 257 1.29 -17.59 -14.30
CA LYS A 257 2.50 -17.86 -13.51
C LYS A 257 2.39 -19.13 -12.64
N LEU A 258 1.19 -19.47 -12.20
CA LEU A 258 0.92 -20.74 -11.51
C LEU A 258 1.05 -21.93 -12.44
N ASP A 259 0.53 -21.81 -13.66
CA ASP A 259 0.70 -22.84 -14.69
C ASP A 259 2.17 -23.05 -15.05
N GLU A 260 2.94 -21.98 -15.30
CA GLU A 260 4.39 -22.04 -15.50
C GLU A 260 5.11 -22.76 -14.34
N PHE A 261 4.68 -22.51 -13.10
CA PHE A 261 5.24 -23.20 -11.93
C PHE A 261 4.86 -24.68 -11.88
N ALA A 262 3.59 -25.00 -12.13
CA ALA A 262 3.04 -26.36 -12.16
C ALA A 262 3.65 -27.21 -13.28
N ALA A 263 3.88 -26.62 -14.46
CA ALA A 263 4.50 -27.28 -15.62
C ALA A 263 5.91 -27.80 -15.32
N THR A 264 6.60 -27.25 -14.31
CA THR A 264 7.91 -27.77 -13.86
C THR A 264 7.81 -29.05 -13.02
N GLY A 265 6.63 -29.63 -12.84
CA GLY A 265 6.40 -30.86 -12.05
C GLY A 265 6.43 -30.66 -10.53
N ARG A 266 6.38 -29.41 -10.04
CA ARG A 266 6.37 -29.12 -8.61
C ARG A 266 4.99 -29.31 -8.00
N PRO A 267 4.92 -29.84 -6.76
CA PRO A 267 3.64 -30.03 -6.09
C PRO A 267 3.01 -28.68 -5.73
N LEU A 268 1.71 -28.54 -6.00
CA LEU A 268 0.98 -27.28 -5.85
C LEU A 268 -0.48 -27.55 -5.42
N VAL A 269 -0.96 -26.77 -4.46
CA VAL A 269 -2.39 -26.68 -4.14
C VAL A 269 -2.82 -25.22 -4.22
N VAL A 270 -3.93 -24.94 -4.89
CA VAL A 270 -4.49 -23.59 -5.01
C VAL A 270 -5.93 -23.61 -4.56
N THR A 271 -6.35 -22.64 -3.74
CA THR A 271 -7.77 -22.44 -3.43
C THR A 271 -8.27 -21.16 -4.08
N CYS A 272 -9.48 -21.22 -4.66
CA CYS A 272 -10.10 -20.07 -5.31
C CYS A 272 -11.63 -20.16 -5.22
N ARG A 273 -12.34 -19.03 -5.34
CA ARG A 273 -13.78 -19.08 -5.57
C ARG A 273 -14.04 -19.55 -7.00
N ALA A 274 -15.13 -20.34 -7.16
CA ALA A 274 -15.45 -20.96 -8.45
C ALA A 274 -15.76 -19.93 -9.55
N PRO A 275 -16.58 -18.87 -9.32
CA PRO A 275 -16.82 -17.85 -10.34
C PRO A 275 -15.58 -17.03 -10.72
N GLU A 276 -14.74 -16.69 -9.73
CA GLU A 276 -13.51 -15.92 -9.94
C GLU A 276 -12.47 -16.71 -10.72
N PHE A 277 -12.33 -18.01 -10.40
CA PHE A 277 -11.43 -18.90 -11.13
C PHE A 277 -11.88 -19.08 -12.58
N GLN A 278 -13.19 -19.29 -12.80
CA GLN A 278 -13.76 -19.38 -14.14
C GLN A 278 -13.48 -18.12 -14.97
N ARG A 279 -13.73 -16.93 -14.39
CA ARG A 279 -13.42 -15.64 -15.06
C ARG A 279 -11.94 -15.50 -15.40
N ALA A 280 -11.05 -15.89 -14.50
CA ALA A 280 -9.61 -15.82 -14.76
C ALA A 280 -9.17 -16.78 -15.89
N VAL A 281 -9.78 -17.98 -15.97
CA VAL A 281 -9.57 -18.93 -17.07
C VAL A 281 -10.12 -18.38 -18.38
N ASP A 282 -11.36 -17.87 -18.38
CA ASP A 282 -12.01 -17.33 -19.58
C ASP A 282 -11.26 -16.10 -20.14
N ALA A 283 -10.75 -15.24 -19.28
CA ALA A 283 -9.97 -14.05 -19.67
C ALA A 283 -8.57 -14.40 -20.19
N GLY A 284 -7.90 -15.36 -19.55
CA GLY A 284 -6.51 -15.72 -19.87
C GLY A 284 -6.33 -16.85 -20.87
N GLY A 285 -7.37 -17.65 -21.12
CA GLY A 285 -7.30 -18.87 -21.95
C GLY A 285 -6.32 -19.92 -21.39
N VAL A 286 -5.98 -19.82 -20.09
CA VAL A 286 -4.98 -20.68 -19.43
C VAL A 286 -5.62 -21.40 -18.27
N ILE A 287 -5.39 -22.69 -18.17
CA ILE A 287 -5.72 -23.54 -17.01
C ILE A 287 -4.40 -24.05 -16.40
N ILE A 288 -4.44 -24.45 -15.13
CA ILE A 288 -3.27 -25.07 -14.50
C ILE A 288 -3.13 -26.49 -15.05
N SER A 289 -2.16 -26.68 -15.92
CA SER A 289 -1.86 -27.95 -16.57
C SER A 289 -1.60 -29.06 -15.53
N ARG A 290 -2.14 -30.25 -15.75
CA ARG A 290 -1.97 -31.45 -14.88
C ARG A 290 -2.59 -31.34 -13.48
N ALA A 291 -3.23 -30.23 -13.11
CA ALA A 291 -3.89 -30.09 -11.81
C ALA A 291 -5.29 -30.75 -11.83
N ALA A 292 -5.57 -31.55 -10.83
CA ALA A 292 -6.94 -31.98 -10.55
C ALA A 292 -7.75 -30.83 -10.02
N VAL A 293 -8.96 -30.59 -10.52
CA VAL A 293 -9.84 -29.51 -10.06
C VAL A 293 -11.06 -30.13 -9.36
N VAL A 294 -11.21 -29.79 -8.09
CA VAL A 294 -12.34 -30.22 -7.26
C VAL A 294 -13.13 -29.02 -6.77
N GLU A 295 -14.43 -29.18 -6.62
CA GLU A 295 -15.33 -28.15 -6.11
C GLU A 295 -15.99 -28.61 -4.82
N ILE A 296 -15.99 -27.74 -3.81
CA ILE A 296 -16.64 -28.00 -2.53
C ILE A 296 -18.15 -27.84 -2.72
N MET A 297 -18.89 -28.87 -2.37
CA MET A 297 -20.34 -28.93 -2.50
C MET A 297 -21.02 -28.18 -1.37
N PRO A 298 -22.15 -27.53 -1.63
CA PRO A 298 -23.00 -26.91 -0.60
C PRO A 298 -23.38 -27.94 0.48
N VAL A 299 -23.53 -27.47 1.70
CA VAL A 299 -24.05 -28.26 2.82
C VAL A 299 -25.54 -28.48 2.61
N ASP A 300 -25.95 -29.73 2.56
CA ASP A 300 -27.37 -30.06 2.49
C ASP A 300 -28.09 -29.81 3.83
N VAL A 301 -29.42 -29.63 3.78
CA VAL A 301 -30.25 -29.26 4.94
C VAL A 301 -30.09 -30.27 6.08
N GLU A 302 -30.08 -31.57 5.82
CA GLU A 302 -29.99 -32.61 6.89
C GLU A 302 -28.63 -32.59 7.57
N ARG A 303 -27.52 -32.29 6.85
CA ARG A 303 -26.19 -32.10 7.45
C ARG A 303 -26.11 -30.82 8.29
N ALA A 304 -26.71 -29.74 7.82
CA ALA A 304 -26.80 -28.52 8.60
C ALA A 304 -27.57 -28.77 9.91
N ILE A 305 -28.71 -29.46 9.83
CA ILE A 305 -29.50 -29.87 10.99
C ILE A 305 -28.69 -30.78 11.93
N ALA A 306 -28.02 -31.81 11.41
CA ALA A 306 -27.19 -32.70 12.21
C ALA A 306 -26.11 -31.95 12.97
N PHE A 307 -25.46 -30.98 12.34
CA PHE A 307 -24.43 -30.14 12.96
C PHE A 307 -25.00 -29.18 14.03
N LEU A 308 -26.12 -28.53 13.74
CA LEU A 308 -26.79 -27.60 14.66
C LEU A 308 -27.46 -28.30 15.85
N SER A 309 -27.76 -29.60 15.71
CA SER A 309 -28.33 -30.43 16.80
C SER A 309 -27.34 -30.67 17.93
N HIS A 310 -26.06 -30.39 17.76
CA HIS A 310 -25.06 -30.54 18.82
C HIS A 310 -24.70 -29.20 19.48
N PRO A 311 -24.57 -29.17 20.82
CA PRO A 311 -24.82 -30.24 21.79
C PRO A 311 -26.30 -30.50 22.00
N GLU A 312 -26.62 -31.78 22.22
CA GLU A 312 -27.99 -32.32 22.29
C GLU A 312 -28.96 -31.61 23.25
N PRO A 313 -28.50 -31.12 24.43
CA PRO A 313 -29.40 -30.40 25.38
C PRO A 313 -30.07 -29.16 24.77
N PHE A 314 -29.47 -28.56 23.74
CA PHE A 314 -30.01 -27.32 23.12
C PHE A 314 -30.78 -27.57 21.83
N ARG A 315 -30.93 -28.81 21.39
CA ARG A 315 -31.60 -29.18 20.14
C ARG A 315 -33.05 -28.69 20.09
N HIS A 316 -33.79 -28.77 21.22
CA HIS A 316 -35.20 -28.37 21.28
C HIS A 316 -35.42 -26.90 20.86
N ARG A 317 -34.43 -26.02 21.05
CA ARG A 317 -34.50 -24.61 20.65
C ARG A 317 -34.45 -24.42 19.12
N TRP A 318 -33.84 -25.35 18.43
CA TRP A 318 -33.69 -25.33 16.96
C TRP A 318 -34.83 -26.06 16.24
N GLU A 319 -35.70 -26.80 16.93
CA GLU A 319 -36.72 -27.64 16.31
C GLU A 319 -37.67 -26.84 15.36
N PRO A 320 -38.12 -25.61 15.72
CA PRO A 320 -38.93 -24.79 14.80
C PRO A 320 -38.13 -24.42 13.53
N VAL A 321 -36.86 -24.13 13.67
CA VAL A 321 -35.96 -23.81 12.53
C VAL A 321 -35.74 -25.07 11.66
N PHE A 322 -35.54 -26.24 12.28
CA PHE A 322 -35.41 -27.51 11.56
C PHE A 322 -36.67 -27.85 10.77
N THR A 323 -37.84 -27.63 11.37
CA THR A 323 -39.12 -27.82 10.69
C THR A 323 -39.25 -26.87 9.48
N HIS A 324 -38.85 -25.59 9.63
CA HIS A 324 -38.85 -24.63 8.54
C HIS A 324 -37.94 -25.06 7.40
N LEU A 325 -36.67 -25.45 7.71
CA LEU A 325 -35.70 -25.90 6.73
C LEU A 325 -36.12 -27.15 5.94
N ARG A 326 -36.77 -28.12 6.63
CA ARG A 326 -37.28 -29.34 5.96
C ARG A 326 -38.49 -29.04 5.09
N ARG A 327 -39.32 -28.07 5.49
CA ARG A 327 -40.50 -27.66 4.72
C ARG A 327 -40.16 -26.93 3.43
N ASP A 328 -39.12 -26.07 3.50
CA ASP A 328 -38.65 -25.27 2.38
C ASP A 328 -37.14 -25.28 2.31
N SER A 329 -36.58 -26.22 1.54
CA SER A 329 -35.14 -26.38 1.32
C SER A 329 -34.50 -25.28 0.45
N GLU A 330 -35.34 -24.45 -0.21
CA GLU A 330 -34.90 -23.32 -1.03
C GLU A 330 -35.16 -21.98 -0.35
N SER A 331 -35.61 -21.97 0.91
CA SER A 331 -35.82 -20.74 1.67
C SER A 331 -34.51 -19.90 1.76
N PRO A 332 -34.63 -18.57 1.94
CA PRO A 332 -33.44 -17.71 2.18
C PRO A 332 -32.56 -18.23 3.31
N LEU A 333 -33.15 -18.77 4.36
CA LEU A 333 -32.43 -19.38 5.48
C LEU A 333 -31.67 -20.64 5.07
N ALA A 334 -32.28 -21.54 4.28
CA ALA A 334 -31.63 -22.74 3.77
C ALA A 334 -30.44 -22.39 2.89
N ARG A 335 -30.59 -21.40 2.01
CA ARG A 335 -29.50 -20.89 1.16
C ARG A 335 -28.37 -20.26 1.98
N VAL A 336 -28.64 -19.52 3.04
CA VAL A 336 -27.60 -18.99 3.94
C VAL A 336 -26.88 -20.15 4.64
N LEU A 337 -27.63 -21.12 5.20
CA LEU A 337 -27.05 -22.26 5.92
C LEU A 337 -26.47 -23.36 4.98
N SER A 338 -26.43 -23.13 3.66
CA SER A 338 -25.75 -24.05 2.73
C SER A 338 -24.23 -23.95 2.79
N THR A 339 -23.66 -22.97 3.51
CA THR A 339 -22.21 -22.83 3.65
C THR A 339 -21.73 -23.23 5.04
N PRO A 340 -20.62 -23.97 5.16
CA PRO A 340 -20.03 -24.38 6.44
C PRO A 340 -19.78 -23.21 7.41
N LEU A 341 -19.39 -22.05 6.88
CA LEU A 341 -19.19 -20.84 7.65
C LEU A 341 -20.46 -20.42 8.37
N MET A 342 -21.57 -20.27 7.62
CA MET A 342 -22.82 -19.77 8.19
C MET A 342 -23.41 -20.76 9.20
N VAL A 343 -23.32 -22.04 8.92
CA VAL A 343 -23.75 -23.09 9.89
C VAL A 343 -22.92 -23.01 11.17
N SER A 344 -21.60 -22.83 11.08
CA SER A 344 -20.72 -22.66 12.23
C SER A 344 -20.99 -21.38 13.02
N LEU A 345 -21.22 -20.26 12.30
CA LEU A 345 -21.59 -18.99 12.92
C LEU A 345 -22.95 -19.11 13.64
N ALA A 346 -23.95 -19.70 13.00
CA ALA A 346 -25.28 -19.91 13.59
C ALA A 346 -25.18 -20.72 14.90
N ARG A 347 -24.44 -21.84 14.89
CA ARG A 347 -24.20 -22.62 16.10
C ARG A 347 -23.56 -21.80 17.22
N THR A 348 -22.57 -20.97 16.86
CA THR A 348 -21.86 -20.14 17.84
C THR A 348 -22.69 -18.97 18.34
N ALA A 349 -23.40 -18.29 17.43
CA ALA A 349 -24.27 -17.14 17.73
C ALA A 349 -25.40 -17.51 18.69
N PHE A 350 -26.03 -18.68 18.49
CA PHE A 350 -27.14 -19.15 19.27
C PHE A 350 -26.79 -20.21 20.32
N SER A 351 -25.52 -20.24 20.73
CA SER A 351 -25.06 -21.18 21.78
C SER A 351 -25.53 -20.81 23.18
N LEU A 352 -25.86 -19.53 23.41
CA LEU A 352 -26.31 -19.04 24.73
C LEU A 352 -27.81 -19.18 24.94
N PRO A 353 -28.27 -19.45 26.16
CA PRO A 353 -29.70 -19.56 26.48
C PRO A 353 -30.50 -18.27 26.17
N ALA A 354 -29.87 -17.12 26.27
CA ALA A 354 -30.50 -15.81 26.00
C ALA A 354 -30.75 -15.51 24.51
N THR A 355 -30.17 -16.29 23.60
CA THR A 355 -30.36 -16.06 22.14
C THR A 355 -31.38 -17.03 21.57
N ASP A 356 -32.33 -16.53 20.75
CA ASP A 356 -33.41 -17.36 20.15
C ASP A 356 -33.16 -17.60 18.67
N PRO A 357 -32.85 -18.85 18.23
CA PRO A 357 -32.62 -19.13 16.81
C PRO A 357 -33.87 -19.02 15.93
N THR A 358 -35.08 -19.01 16.50
CA THR A 358 -36.33 -18.88 15.74
C THR A 358 -36.46 -17.54 15.03
N THR A 359 -35.72 -16.53 15.50
CA THR A 359 -35.63 -15.21 14.86
C THR A 359 -35.13 -15.28 13.42
N LEU A 360 -34.25 -16.25 13.11
CA LEU A 360 -33.72 -16.46 11.75
C LEU A 360 -34.81 -16.86 10.75
N ALA A 361 -35.78 -17.67 11.19
CA ALA A 361 -36.87 -18.14 10.31
C ALA A 361 -37.93 -17.06 10.00
N ARG A 362 -37.83 -15.89 10.66
CA ARG A 362 -38.74 -14.76 10.45
C ARG A 362 -38.21 -13.73 9.44
N LEU A 363 -37.01 -13.92 8.97
CA LEU A 363 -36.34 -13.01 8.03
C LEU A 363 -36.45 -13.52 6.62
N ASP A 364 -36.88 -12.64 5.70
CA ASP A 364 -37.21 -12.97 4.30
C ASP A 364 -36.07 -12.69 3.33
N SER A 365 -34.97 -12.08 3.79
CA SER A 365 -33.81 -11.78 2.92
C SER A 365 -32.52 -12.44 3.40
N ARG A 366 -31.71 -12.87 2.44
CA ARG A 366 -30.39 -13.46 2.68
C ARG A 366 -29.47 -12.50 3.45
N ASP A 367 -29.53 -11.21 3.11
CA ASP A 367 -28.65 -10.20 3.69
C ASP A 367 -29.03 -9.88 5.14
N ALA A 368 -30.34 -9.80 5.45
CA ALA A 368 -30.81 -9.61 6.80
C ALA A 368 -30.45 -10.79 7.71
N ILE A 369 -30.56 -12.04 7.22
CA ILE A 369 -30.16 -13.23 7.95
C ILE A 369 -28.64 -13.21 8.19
N THR A 370 -27.87 -12.88 7.18
CA THR A 370 -26.39 -12.80 7.29
C THR A 370 -25.96 -11.72 8.28
N ALA A 371 -26.55 -10.53 8.21
CA ALA A 371 -26.26 -9.43 9.14
C ALA A 371 -26.59 -9.82 10.59
N MET A 372 -27.79 -10.39 10.83
CA MET A 372 -28.18 -10.87 12.15
C MET A 372 -27.22 -11.93 12.69
N LEU A 373 -26.79 -12.89 11.87
CA LEU A 373 -25.83 -13.92 12.28
C LEU A 373 -24.48 -13.29 12.68
N MET A 374 -23.98 -12.31 11.92
CA MET A 374 -22.71 -11.64 12.23
C MET A 374 -22.78 -10.83 13.52
N ASP A 375 -23.85 -10.05 13.75
CA ASP A 375 -24.05 -9.24 14.94
C ASP A 375 -24.25 -10.11 16.17
N THR A 376 -25.09 -11.16 16.08
CA THR A 376 -25.32 -12.11 17.16
C THR A 376 -24.05 -12.90 17.49
N PHE A 377 -23.23 -13.26 16.48
CA PHE A 377 -21.95 -13.92 16.69
C PHE A 377 -21.01 -13.04 17.51
N VAL A 378 -20.78 -11.78 17.12
CA VAL A 378 -19.90 -10.86 17.83
C VAL A 378 -20.36 -10.65 19.27
N THR A 379 -21.67 -10.50 19.48
CA THR A 379 -22.26 -10.35 20.82
C THR A 379 -22.05 -11.61 21.66
N SER A 380 -22.33 -12.80 21.11
CA SER A 380 -22.24 -14.09 21.81
C SER A 380 -20.81 -14.47 22.21
N VAL A 381 -19.81 -14.16 21.35
CA VAL A 381 -18.40 -14.48 21.70
C VAL A 381 -17.85 -13.57 22.80
N HIS A 382 -18.49 -12.44 23.08
CA HIS A 382 -18.12 -11.51 24.15
C HIS A 382 -19.04 -11.59 25.39
N ASP A 383 -20.01 -12.48 25.37
CA ASP A 383 -20.90 -12.67 26.49
C ASP A 383 -20.12 -13.15 27.75
N PRO A 384 -20.34 -12.54 28.92
CA PRO A 384 -19.63 -12.89 30.15
C PRO A 384 -19.96 -14.31 30.67
N ASP A 385 -21.12 -14.85 30.30
CA ASP A 385 -21.59 -16.17 30.75
C ASP A 385 -21.13 -17.33 29.84
N ARG A 386 -20.39 -17.01 28.76
CA ARG A 386 -19.85 -18.02 27.85
C ARG A 386 -18.80 -18.89 28.55
N PRO A 387 -18.91 -20.23 28.47
CA PRO A 387 -17.92 -21.14 29.04
C PRO A 387 -16.53 -20.87 28.48
N VAL A 388 -15.54 -20.77 29.36
CA VAL A 388 -14.13 -20.62 28.99
C VAL A 388 -13.56 -21.98 28.61
N PRO A 389 -12.85 -22.13 27.49
CA PRO A 389 -12.14 -23.36 27.15
C PRO A 389 -11.18 -23.76 28.28
N PRO A 390 -11.05 -25.06 28.61
CA PRO A 390 -10.21 -25.54 29.72
C PRO A 390 -8.70 -25.26 29.50
N GLU A 391 -8.29 -25.03 28.28
CA GLU A 391 -6.89 -24.76 27.92
C GLU A 391 -6.72 -23.28 27.52
N GLY A 392 -5.89 -22.55 28.27
CA GLY A 392 -5.50 -21.19 27.99
C GLY A 392 -5.70 -20.20 29.13
N ARG A 393 -5.25 -18.95 28.92
CA ARG A 393 -5.48 -17.85 29.84
C ARG A 393 -6.97 -17.46 29.78
N PRO A 394 -7.66 -17.28 30.91
CA PRO A 394 -9.06 -16.88 30.87
C PRO A 394 -9.24 -15.59 30.05
N PRO A 395 -10.16 -15.59 29.09
CA PRO A 395 -10.39 -14.43 28.24
C PRO A 395 -10.86 -13.25 29.08
N ARG A 396 -10.41 -12.06 28.72
CA ARG A 396 -10.84 -10.84 29.42
C ARG A 396 -12.29 -10.54 29.13
N ARG A 397 -13.02 -10.06 30.14
CA ARG A 397 -14.38 -9.58 29.94
C ARG A 397 -14.34 -8.18 29.27
N TYR A 398 -14.92 -8.07 28.12
CA TYR A 398 -15.16 -6.80 27.41
C TYR A 398 -16.67 -6.63 27.23
N ALA A 399 -17.17 -5.40 27.35
CA ALA A 399 -18.55 -5.13 26.98
C ALA A 399 -18.73 -5.40 25.47
N PRO A 400 -19.75 -6.19 25.04
CA PRO A 400 -19.92 -6.56 23.62
C PRO A 400 -19.93 -5.36 22.68
N ALA A 401 -20.64 -4.28 23.04
CA ALA A 401 -20.69 -3.04 22.25
C ALA A 401 -19.31 -2.35 22.13
N ALA A 402 -18.44 -2.45 23.13
CA ALA A 402 -17.09 -1.91 23.04
C ALA A 402 -16.20 -2.77 22.12
N ALA A 403 -16.31 -4.09 22.24
CA ALA A 403 -15.57 -5.02 21.37
C ALA A 403 -15.99 -4.87 19.92
N GLN A 404 -17.28 -4.72 19.62
CA GLN A 404 -17.80 -4.47 18.28
C GLN A 404 -17.26 -3.17 17.68
N ARG A 405 -17.25 -2.07 18.44
CA ARG A 405 -16.65 -0.80 17.99
C ARG A 405 -15.16 -0.93 17.69
N TRP A 406 -14.41 -1.64 18.53
CA TRP A 406 -12.96 -1.82 18.34
C TRP A 406 -12.65 -2.71 17.14
N LEU A 407 -13.39 -3.80 16.96
CA LEU A 407 -13.28 -4.65 15.77
C LEU A 407 -13.70 -3.90 14.50
N GLY A 408 -14.77 -3.10 14.58
CA GLY A 408 -15.19 -2.23 13.48
C GLY A 408 -14.11 -1.21 13.08
N CYS A 409 -13.42 -0.62 14.05
CA CYS A 409 -12.29 0.29 13.78
C CYS A 409 -11.12 -0.43 13.09
N LEU A 410 -10.81 -1.67 13.50
CA LEU A 410 -9.76 -2.49 12.86
C LEU A 410 -10.18 -2.92 11.45
N ALA A 411 -11.43 -3.28 11.26
CA ALA A 411 -12.00 -3.63 9.95
C ALA A 411 -11.98 -2.43 9.00
N LEU A 412 -12.35 -1.24 9.49
CA LEU A 412 -12.21 0.02 8.75
C LEU A 412 -10.76 0.29 8.35
N HIS A 413 -9.81 0.11 9.28
CA HIS A 413 -8.39 0.29 8.98
C HIS A 413 -7.95 -0.59 7.81
N LEU A 414 -8.29 -1.87 7.83
CA LEU A 414 -7.95 -2.81 6.76
C LEU A 414 -8.58 -2.43 5.42
N ARG A 415 -9.83 -1.94 5.43
CA ARG A 415 -10.50 -1.44 4.23
C ARG A 415 -9.79 -0.21 3.65
N LEU A 416 -9.39 0.75 4.48
CA LEU A 416 -8.67 1.96 4.04
C LEU A 416 -7.27 1.68 3.51
N VAL A 417 -6.60 0.66 4.04
CA VAL A 417 -5.27 0.21 3.57
C VAL A 417 -5.37 -0.69 2.33
N GLY A 418 -6.55 -1.24 2.03
CA GLY A 418 -6.74 -2.24 0.98
C GLY A 418 -6.02 -3.55 1.29
N SER A 419 -5.99 -3.97 2.58
CA SER A 419 -5.27 -5.15 3.05
C SER A 419 -6.16 -6.05 3.88
N THR A 420 -5.90 -7.33 3.84
CA THR A 420 -6.49 -8.32 4.76
C THR A 420 -5.60 -8.57 5.98
N GLU A 421 -4.35 -8.09 5.95
CA GLU A 421 -3.34 -8.30 7.00
C GLU A 421 -3.21 -7.08 7.92
N LEU A 422 -3.64 -7.23 9.17
CA LEU A 422 -3.46 -6.21 10.21
C LEU A 422 -2.03 -6.30 10.77
N VAL A 423 -1.18 -5.40 10.34
CA VAL A 423 0.19 -5.27 10.80
C VAL A 423 0.37 -3.94 11.54
N TRP A 424 1.05 -3.99 12.69
CA TRP A 424 1.15 -2.84 13.59
C TRP A 424 1.82 -1.61 12.95
N TRP A 425 2.75 -1.81 12.01
CA TRP A 425 3.48 -0.72 11.35
C TRP A 425 2.66 0.03 10.28
N GLN A 426 1.54 -0.50 9.84
CA GLN A 426 0.59 0.19 8.96
C GLN A 426 -0.41 1.06 9.72
N LEU A 427 -0.51 0.93 11.05
CA LEU A 427 -1.38 1.77 11.85
C LEU A 427 -0.75 3.17 11.97
N SER A 428 -0.93 3.97 10.92
CA SER A 428 -0.38 5.30 10.74
C SER A 428 -1.41 6.40 11.02
N PRO A 429 -0.99 7.57 11.52
CA PRO A 429 -1.89 8.72 11.70
C PRO A 429 -2.43 9.26 10.38
N ASP A 430 -1.75 9.04 9.25
CA ASP A 430 -2.14 9.56 7.94
C ASP A 430 -3.51 9.08 7.48
N LEU A 431 -3.93 7.88 7.90
CA LEU A 431 -5.23 7.29 7.57
C LEU A 431 -6.41 7.91 8.35
N TYR A 432 -6.16 8.65 9.42
CA TYR A 432 -7.21 9.08 10.36
C TYR A 432 -7.27 10.57 10.64
N THR A 433 -6.30 11.36 10.15
CA THR A 433 -6.24 12.81 10.45
C THR A 433 -5.52 13.58 9.36
N PHE A 434 -6.17 14.64 8.83
CA PHE A 434 -5.57 15.61 7.91
C PHE A 434 -4.43 16.46 8.55
N ASN A 435 -4.25 16.42 9.87
CA ASN A 435 -3.22 17.16 10.61
C ASN A 435 -2.15 16.26 11.21
N ALA A 436 -1.87 15.11 10.58
CA ALA A 436 -0.90 14.14 11.09
C ALA A 436 0.50 14.72 11.27
N GLU A 437 0.96 15.60 10.37
CA GLU A 437 2.27 16.22 10.44
C GLU A 437 2.43 17.18 11.62
N ALA A 438 1.46 18.04 11.87
CA ALA A 438 1.50 18.97 13.01
C ALA A 438 1.62 18.24 14.36
N ILE A 439 1.08 17.04 14.43
CA ILE A 439 1.09 16.24 15.64
C ILE A 439 2.39 15.49 15.79
N ARG A 440 2.93 14.95 14.71
CA ARG A 440 4.25 14.33 14.68
C ARG A 440 5.31 15.34 15.11
N VAL A 441 5.27 16.54 14.55
CA VAL A 441 6.16 17.65 14.95
C VAL A 441 6.04 17.92 16.45
N ARG A 442 4.82 18.05 17.00
CA ARG A 442 4.61 18.28 18.45
C ARG A 442 5.15 17.15 19.32
N VAL A 443 4.92 15.89 18.95
CA VAL A 443 5.41 14.73 19.71
C VAL A 443 6.93 14.67 19.68
N VAL A 444 7.51 14.88 18.52
CA VAL A 444 8.97 14.86 18.34
C VAL A 444 9.62 16.02 19.07
N THR A 445 9.04 17.22 18.99
CA THR A 445 9.52 18.38 19.74
C THR A 445 9.43 18.16 21.25
N ALA A 446 8.33 17.55 21.73
CA ALA A 446 8.19 17.22 23.15
C ALA A 446 9.23 16.18 23.61
N ILE A 447 9.46 15.11 22.83
CA ILE A 447 10.48 14.10 23.15
C ILE A 447 11.88 14.73 23.09
N ALA A 448 12.17 15.55 22.09
CA ALA A 448 13.45 16.27 21.97
C ALA A 448 13.67 17.23 23.15
N ALA A 449 12.62 17.94 23.59
CA ALA A 449 12.68 18.81 24.77
C ALA A 449 12.93 18.03 26.07
N ILE A 450 12.27 16.87 26.26
CA ILE A 450 12.49 15.98 27.41
C ILE A 450 13.93 15.43 27.44
N VAL A 451 14.43 14.97 26.28
CA VAL A 451 15.82 14.49 26.13
C VAL A 451 16.79 15.63 26.37
N GLY A 452 16.54 16.82 25.80
CA GLY A 452 17.35 18.02 26.04
C GLY A 452 17.38 18.42 27.51
N ALA A 453 16.23 18.44 28.20
CA ALA A 453 16.14 18.73 29.64
C ALA A 453 16.86 17.66 30.48
N GLY A 454 16.75 16.37 30.13
CA GLY A 454 17.48 15.30 30.78
C GLY A 454 19.00 15.43 30.66
N VAL A 455 19.47 15.79 29.48
CA VAL A 455 20.92 16.03 29.24
C VAL A 455 21.41 17.27 30.00
N THR A 456 20.64 18.36 30.05
CA THR A 456 21.00 19.55 30.84
C THR A 456 20.99 19.29 32.34
N ALA A 457 20.11 18.46 32.86
CA ALA A 457 20.08 18.05 34.27
C ALA A 457 21.29 17.21 34.64
N VAL A 458 21.77 16.33 33.72
CA VAL A 458 22.97 15.49 33.94
C VAL A 458 24.26 16.27 33.73
N ALA A 459 24.29 17.22 32.80
CA ALA A 459 25.49 18.01 32.48
C ALA A 459 25.85 19.08 33.52
N GLY A 460 24.96 19.36 34.52
CA GLY A 460 25.19 20.32 35.63
C GLY A 460 25.60 21.69 35.14
N ALA A 461 24.69 22.62 35.20
CA ALA A 461 24.85 24.08 35.25
C ALA A 461 26.13 24.73 34.63
N VAL A 462 26.40 24.48 33.36
CA VAL A 462 27.27 25.38 32.60
C VAL A 462 26.36 26.46 31.97
N PRO A 463 26.48 27.75 32.39
CA PRO A 463 25.63 28.81 31.83
C PRO A 463 25.86 28.96 30.34
N GLY A 464 24.80 28.87 29.57
CA GLY A 464 24.83 28.98 28.10
C GLY A 464 24.57 27.67 27.32
N CYS A 465 24.86 26.51 27.87
CA CYS A 465 24.65 25.23 27.18
C CYS A 465 23.17 24.77 27.07
N ALA A 466 22.32 25.21 27.99
CA ALA A 466 20.91 24.80 28.05
C ALA A 466 20.09 25.34 26.84
N VAL A 467 20.34 26.56 26.42
CA VAL A 467 19.63 27.21 25.30
C VAL A 467 20.10 26.58 23.97
N THR A 468 21.41 26.39 23.83
CA THR A 468 21.98 25.76 22.62
C THR A 468 21.55 24.30 22.45
N PHE A 469 21.38 23.53 23.53
CA PHE A 469 20.86 22.15 23.51
C PHE A 469 19.37 22.08 23.12
N THR A 470 18.55 23.00 23.65
CA THR A 470 17.13 23.05 23.29
C THR A 470 16.91 23.44 21.84
N VAL A 471 17.69 24.39 21.33
CA VAL A 471 17.65 24.82 19.93
C VAL A 471 18.17 23.69 19.01
N ALA A 472 19.24 23.01 19.39
CA ALA A 472 19.77 21.87 18.62
C ALA A 472 18.82 20.66 18.59
N ALA A 473 18.16 20.37 19.71
CA ALA A 473 17.16 19.32 19.79
C ALA A 473 15.92 19.67 18.94
N GLY A 474 15.49 20.92 18.93
CA GLY A 474 14.42 21.41 18.07
C GLY A 474 14.78 21.36 16.58
N ALA A 475 15.99 21.77 16.22
CA ALA A 475 16.49 21.70 14.83
C ALA A 475 16.64 20.25 14.33
N LEU A 476 17.06 19.32 15.18
CA LEU A 476 17.12 17.89 14.87
C LEU A 476 15.72 17.26 14.70
N ALA A 477 14.76 17.68 15.51
CA ALA A 477 13.37 17.26 15.38
C ALA A 477 12.76 17.78 14.06
N ALA A 478 13.05 19.03 13.71
CA ALA A 478 12.61 19.62 12.44
C ALA A 478 13.31 18.95 11.24
N ALA A 479 14.60 18.70 11.29
CA ALA A 479 15.35 18.00 10.25
C ALA A 479 14.87 16.56 10.07
N ALA A 480 14.56 15.84 11.14
CA ALA A 480 14.00 14.49 11.08
C ALA A 480 12.58 14.50 10.48
N GLY A 481 11.78 15.54 10.71
CA GLY A 481 10.47 15.75 10.07
C GLY A 481 10.60 16.02 8.57
N ILE A 482 11.52 16.87 8.17
CA ILE A 482 11.79 17.24 6.77
C ILE A 482 12.35 16.05 5.95
N LEU A 483 13.18 15.21 6.56
CA LEU A 483 13.80 14.06 5.89
C LEU A 483 12.89 12.83 5.80
N ARG A 484 11.74 12.86 6.46
CA ARG A 484 10.79 11.76 6.51
C ARG A 484 10.17 11.37 5.16
N PRO A 485 9.78 12.29 4.25
CA PRO A 485 9.25 11.93 2.93
C PRO A 485 10.21 11.09 2.07
N LEU A 486 11.49 11.09 2.43
CA LEU A 486 12.52 10.28 1.77
C LEU A 486 12.58 8.82 2.26
N TRP A 487 11.76 8.47 3.28
CA TRP A 487 11.72 7.12 3.86
C TRP A 487 10.46 6.37 3.39
N PRO A 488 10.58 5.28 2.61
CA PRO A 488 9.41 4.53 2.13
C PRO A 488 8.71 3.81 3.29
N TYR A 489 7.41 4.07 3.43
CA TYR A 489 6.52 3.51 4.47
C TYR A 489 6.20 2.02 4.36
N ALA A 490 6.56 1.38 3.26
CA ALA A 490 5.97 0.10 2.86
C ALA A 490 6.70 -1.14 3.33
N TYR A 491 7.84 -1.01 4.03
CA TYR A 491 8.63 -2.19 4.42
C TYR A 491 8.54 -2.47 5.91
N PRO A 492 8.40 -3.74 6.30
CA PRO A 492 8.55 -4.12 7.72
C PRO A 492 9.89 -3.58 8.23
N PRO A 493 9.91 -2.90 9.39
CA PRO A 493 11.06 -2.15 9.88
C PRO A 493 12.35 -2.99 10.06
N TYR A 494 12.23 -4.31 10.05
CA TYR A 494 13.37 -5.24 10.18
C TYR A 494 13.86 -5.84 8.84
N THR A 495 13.17 -5.56 7.69
CA THR A 495 13.58 -6.05 6.35
C THR A 495 14.32 -5.01 5.53
N SER A 496 14.37 -3.75 5.98
CA SER A 496 14.87 -2.61 5.20
C SER A 496 16.39 -2.60 4.94
N THR A 497 17.15 -3.53 5.53
CA THR A 497 18.62 -3.51 5.40
C THR A 497 19.19 -4.45 4.33
N SER A 498 18.41 -5.26 3.63
CA SER A 498 18.99 -6.35 2.84
C SER A 498 18.62 -6.44 1.36
N TYR A 499 17.66 -5.70 0.83
CA TYR A 499 17.36 -5.81 -0.61
C TYR A 499 16.83 -4.51 -1.22
N SER A 500 17.76 -3.75 -1.79
CA SER A 500 17.48 -2.89 -2.93
C SER A 500 18.16 -3.52 -4.15
N PRO A 501 17.52 -3.65 -5.31
CA PRO A 501 18.19 -4.08 -6.52
C PRO A 501 19.38 -3.15 -6.78
N LEU A 502 20.53 -3.77 -7.03
CA LEU A 502 21.81 -3.13 -7.22
C LEU A 502 21.71 -1.99 -8.26
N GLY A 503 21.91 -0.78 -7.84
CA GLY A 503 22.20 0.35 -8.72
C GLY A 503 21.68 1.71 -8.23
N LYS A 504 20.40 2.00 -8.33
CA LYS A 504 19.87 3.36 -8.12
C LYS A 504 19.61 3.71 -6.63
N HIS A 505 19.13 2.76 -5.84
CA HIS A 505 18.89 2.99 -4.40
C HIS A 505 20.15 2.98 -3.54
N ARG A 506 21.23 2.33 -4.00
CA ARG A 506 22.50 2.34 -3.27
C ARG A 506 23.13 3.74 -3.25
N ARG A 507 23.03 4.52 -4.33
CA ARG A 507 23.50 5.90 -4.36
C ARG A 507 22.68 6.80 -3.43
N ARG A 508 21.35 6.71 -3.45
CA ARG A 508 20.46 7.46 -2.53
C ARG A 508 20.68 7.06 -1.07
N ALA A 509 20.83 5.77 -0.78
CA ALA A 509 21.14 5.30 0.56
C ALA A 509 22.54 5.74 1.01
N LEU A 510 23.50 5.85 0.11
CA LEU A 510 24.85 6.33 0.40
C LEU A 510 24.87 7.84 0.66
N THR A 511 24.15 8.64 -0.14
CA THR A 511 24.03 10.10 0.04
C THR A 511 23.27 10.45 1.32
N LEU A 512 22.21 9.71 1.64
CA LEU A 512 21.48 9.84 2.91
C LEU A 512 22.37 9.47 4.10
N ARG A 513 23.13 8.36 4.03
CA ARG A 513 24.08 7.96 5.07
C ARG A 513 25.21 8.98 5.27
N ALA A 514 25.74 9.54 4.18
CA ALA A 514 26.72 10.62 4.27
C ALA A 514 26.13 11.88 4.91
N GLY A 515 24.93 12.29 4.52
CA GLY A 515 24.23 13.42 5.12
C GLY A 515 23.94 13.22 6.61
N PHE A 516 23.53 12.02 7.01
CA PHE A 516 23.33 11.65 8.42
C PHE A 516 24.63 11.59 9.23
N GLY A 517 25.77 11.39 8.60
CA GLY A 517 27.09 11.47 9.25
C GLY A 517 27.57 12.91 9.43
N ILE A 518 27.38 13.74 8.42
CA ILE A 518 27.97 15.08 8.33
C ILE A 518 27.13 16.14 9.09
N ALA A 519 25.83 16.17 8.89
CA ALA A 519 24.96 17.22 9.44
C ALA A 519 24.96 17.31 10.98
N PRO A 520 24.87 16.19 11.74
CA PRO A 520 24.96 16.23 13.19
C PRO A 520 26.34 16.68 13.70
N GLY A 521 27.41 16.35 12.98
CA GLY A 521 28.77 16.77 13.34
C GLY A 521 28.98 18.27 13.20
N LEU A 522 28.52 18.84 12.08
CA LEU A 522 28.54 20.31 11.89
C LEU A 522 27.70 21.02 12.96
N LEU A 523 26.52 20.49 13.27
CA LEU A 523 25.67 21.04 14.33
C LEU A 523 26.35 20.98 15.68
N THR A 524 27.08 19.91 15.99
CA THR A 524 27.85 19.78 17.23
C THR A 524 28.97 20.81 17.30
N GLY A 525 29.65 21.10 16.19
CA GLY A 525 30.68 22.17 16.12
C GLY A 525 30.09 23.55 16.35
N ILE A 526 28.91 23.86 15.80
CA ILE A 526 28.18 25.10 16.05
C ILE A 526 27.81 25.24 17.54
N ILE A 527 27.31 24.16 18.16
CA ILE A 527 26.93 24.12 19.57
C ILE A 527 28.12 24.37 20.48
N LEU A 528 29.28 23.84 20.13
CA LEU A 528 30.50 23.97 20.91
C LEU A 528 31.24 25.30 20.65
N GLY A 529 30.83 26.07 19.66
CA GLY A 529 31.50 27.31 19.25
C GLY A 529 32.85 27.08 18.56
N ASP A 530 33.17 25.83 18.21
CA ASP A 530 34.41 25.46 17.50
C ASP A 530 34.09 24.69 16.22
N PRO A 531 34.12 25.37 15.06
CA PRO A 531 33.81 24.76 13.78
C PRO A 531 34.79 23.67 13.35
N LEU A 532 36.04 23.71 13.79
CA LEU A 532 37.02 22.70 13.42
C LEU A 532 36.73 21.35 14.07
N ILE A 533 36.34 21.35 15.35
CA ILE A 533 35.86 20.15 16.05
C ILE A 533 34.63 19.56 15.37
N GLY A 534 33.72 20.42 14.94
CA GLY A 534 32.49 20.00 14.23
C GLY A 534 32.79 19.34 12.87
N VAL A 535 33.65 19.94 12.07
CA VAL A 535 34.05 19.43 10.76
C VAL A 535 34.84 18.14 10.87
N ALA A 536 35.84 18.09 11.75
CA ALA A 536 36.69 16.90 11.95
C ALA A 536 35.83 15.72 12.48
N GLY A 537 35.02 15.94 13.49
CA GLY A 537 34.12 14.92 14.02
C GLY A 537 33.09 14.45 12.99
N ALA A 538 32.48 15.35 12.18
CA ALA A 538 31.55 15.04 11.12
C ALA A 538 32.16 14.16 10.04
N LEU A 539 33.38 14.49 9.59
CA LEU A 539 34.07 13.73 8.55
C LEU A 539 34.46 12.32 9.05
N VAL A 540 34.96 12.19 10.25
CA VAL A 540 35.37 10.90 10.82
C VAL A 540 34.13 10.03 11.10
N VAL A 541 33.09 10.58 11.71
CA VAL A 541 31.86 9.80 11.95
C VAL A 541 31.14 9.47 10.65
N GLY A 542 31.08 10.42 9.70
CA GLY A 542 30.52 10.19 8.38
C GLY A 542 31.26 9.06 7.63
N LEU A 543 32.59 9.06 7.68
CA LEU A 543 33.42 8.02 7.09
C LEU A 543 33.25 6.66 7.81
N LEU A 544 33.16 6.64 9.12
CA LEU A 544 32.90 5.44 9.90
C LEU A 544 31.50 4.87 9.62
N ILE A 545 30.46 5.70 9.51
CA ILE A 545 29.11 5.28 9.13
C ILE A 545 29.08 4.74 7.70
N LEU A 546 29.90 5.28 6.82
CA LEU A 546 30.02 4.83 5.43
C LEU A 546 30.75 3.47 5.32
N ILE A 547 31.81 3.28 6.11
CA ILE A 547 32.65 2.10 6.10
C ILE A 547 32.10 0.98 6.98
N MET A 548 31.45 1.31 8.11
CA MET A 548 30.78 0.29 8.92
C MET A 548 29.67 -0.35 8.11
N PRO A 549 29.78 -1.65 7.77
CA PRO A 549 28.61 -2.36 7.32
C PRO A 549 27.56 -2.17 8.41
N SER A 550 26.35 -1.76 8.02
CA SER A 550 25.20 -1.89 8.90
C SER A 550 25.22 -3.34 9.37
N LEU A 551 25.73 -3.57 10.58
CA LEU A 551 25.69 -4.90 11.17
C LEU A 551 24.23 -5.32 11.06
N PRO A 552 23.90 -6.38 10.31
CA PRO A 552 22.55 -6.84 10.24
C PRO A 552 22.15 -6.99 11.69
N SER A 553 21.12 -6.25 12.10
CA SER A 553 20.60 -6.36 13.45
C SER A 553 20.10 -7.80 13.56
N ARG A 554 20.96 -8.69 14.04
CA ARG A 554 20.71 -10.12 14.23
C ARG A 554 19.69 -10.37 15.35
N THR A 555 18.89 -9.37 15.67
CA THR A 555 17.74 -9.49 16.55
C THR A 555 16.62 -10.19 15.80
N ARG A 556 16.83 -11.47 15.55
CA ARG A 556 15.83 -12.37 15.02
C ARG A 556 14.66 -12.42 16.00
N PRO A 557 13.43 -12.22 15.55
CA PRO A 557 12.29 -12.55 16.39
C PRO A 557 12.39 -14.04 16.76
N ARG A 558 12.46 -14.35 18.04
CA ARG A 558 12.49 -15.73 18.56
C ARG A 558 11.12 -16.43 18.47
N GLY A 559 10.21 -15.94 17.63
CA GLY A 559 8.87 -16.50 17.46
C GLY A 559 8.16 -15.85 16.27
N ILE A 560 7.27 -16.61 15.67
CA ILE A 560 6.44 -16.23 14.50
C ILE A 560 5.17 -15.54 14.99
N THR A 561 5.28 -14.57 15.90
CA THR A 561 4.10 -13.87 16.41
C THR A 561 4.17 -12.38 16.08
N PRO A 562 3.02 -11.73 15.83
CA PRO A 562 2.99 -10.28 15.56
C PRO A 562 3.65 -9.45 16.68
N ARG A 563 3.57 -9.90 17.93
CA ARG A 563 4.23 -9.26 19.09
C ARG A 563 5.74 -9.43 19.08
N ALA A 564 6.24 -10.55 18.53
CA ALA A 564 7.68 -10.77 18.40
C ALA A 564 8.32 -9.78 17.42
N THR A 565 7.61 -9.38 16.36
CA THR A 565 8.08 -8.38 15.39
C THR A 565 8.18 -6.99 16.02
N LEU A 566 7.22 -6.59 16.85
CA LEU A 566 7.30 -5.33 17.60
C LEU A 566 8.50 -5.31 18.55
N ASN A 567 8.71 -6.40 19.30
CA ASN A 567 9.85 -6.53 20.22
C ASN A 567 11.19 -6.55 19.46
N ALA A 568 11.25 -7.16 18.27
CA ALA A 568 12.42 -7.15 17.42
C ALA A 568 12.75 -5.74 16.93
N ASN A 569 11.72 -4.97 16.54
CA ASN A 569 11.89 -3.57 16.16
C ASN A 569 12.46 -2.71 17.29
N HIS A 570 11.95 -2.85 18.51
CA HIS A 570 12.49 -2.14 19.67
C HIS A 570 13.96 -2.50 19.97
N ARG A 571 14.31 -3.79 19.87
CA ARG A 571 15.69 -4.24 20.07
C ARG A 571 16.61 -3.70 18.98
N ALA A 572 16.17 -3.72 17.71
CA ALA A 572 16.93 -3.18 16.60
C ALA A 572 17.19 -1.68 16.78
N ALA A 573 16.17 -0.90 17.16
CA ALA A 573 16.31 0.51 17.43
C ALA A 573 17.26 0.78 18.61
N ALA A 574 17.15 0.02 19.70
CA ALA A 574 18.02 0.15 20.87
C ALA A 574 19.48 -0.19 20.55
N ILE A 575 19.72 -1.27 19.80
CA ILE A 575 21.08 -1.67 19.39
C ILE A 575 21.67 -0.63 18.46
N ALA A 576 20.91 -0.13 17.48
CA ALA A 576 21.38 0.92 16.58
C ALA A 576 21.72 2.21 17.35
N ALA A 577 20.86 2.61 18.30
CA ALA A 577 21.13 3.75 19.18
C ALA A 577 22.43 3.58 19.95
N ALA A 578 22.61 2.42 20.59
CA ALA A 578 23.80 2.14 21.39
C ALA A 578 25.08 2.13 20.54
N GLN A 579 25.06 1.41 19.41
CA GLN A 579 26.23 1.29 18.53
C GLN A 579 26.70 2.64 17.99
N HIS A 580 25.78 3.41 17.37
CA HIS A 580 26.13 4.69 16.76
C HIS A 580 26.39 5.77 17.81
N GLY A 581 25.65 5.73 18.92
CA GLY A 581 25.87 6.64 20.05
C GLY A 581 27.24 6.46 20.67
N ILE A 582 27.65 5.23 21.01
CA ILE A 582 28.96 4.93 21.58
C ILE A 582 30.09 5.30 20.62
N THR A 583 29.92 4.93 19.33
CA THR A 583 30.95 5.26 18.31
C THR A 583 31.13 6.77 18.19
N ALA A 584 30.03 7.53 18.11
CA ALA A 584 30.09 8.97 18.04
C ALA A 584 30.72 9.60 19.32
N ALA A 585 30.35 9.10 20.50
CA ALA A 585 30.91 9.56 21.76
C ALA A 585 32.43 9.40 21.78
N LEU A 586 32.95 8.24 21.42
CA LEU A 586 34.38 7.95 21.37
C LEU A 586 35.12 8.86 20.38
N VAL A 587 34.56 9.03 19.17
CA VAL A 587 35.17 9.89 18.14
C VAL A 587 35.20 11.36 18.59
N PHE A 588 34.10 11.87 19.12
CA PHE A 588 34.05 13.26 19.58
C PHE A 588 34.90 13.50 20.82
N ALA A 589 34.97 12.55 21.76
CA ALA A 589 35.88 12.64 22.90
C ALA A 589 37.36 12.69 22.45
N ALA A 590 37.75 11.81 21.54
CA ALA A 590 39.08 11.78 20.98
C ALA A 590 39.42 13.05 20.17
N SER A 591 38.51 13.54 19.34
CA SER A 591 38.68 14.78 18.56
C SER A 591 38.85 15.99 19.48
N THR A 592 38.06 16.09 20.55
CA THR A 592 38.14 17.18 21.52
C THR A 592 39.48 17.13 22.32
N ALA A 593 39.89 15.94 22.73
CA ALA A 593 41.14 15.76 23.45
C ALA A 593 42.37 16.16 22.61
N VAL A 594 42.31 15.97 21.28
CA VAL A 594 43.39 16.31 20.35
C VAL A 594 43.35 17.79 19.94
N LEU A 595 42.17 18.31 19.59
CA LEU A 595 42.03 19.64 19.00
C LEU A 595 41.84 20.76 20.02
N ALA A 596 41.32 20.46 21.21
CA ALA A 596 41.06 21.41 22.27
C ALA A 596 41.34 20.79 23.65
N PRO A 597 42.63 20.57 23.99
CA PRO A 597 43.03 19.87 25.23
C PRO A 597 42.62 20.58 26.51
N ALA A 598 42.29 21.87 26.44
CA ALA A 598 41.78 22.65 27.59
C ALA A 598 40.25 22.46 27.80
N ALA A 599 39.55 21.87 26.85
CA ALA A 599 38.11 21.66 26.95
C ALA A 599 37.77 20.31 27.59
N THR A 600 36.63 20.23 28.26
CA THR A 600 36.13 18.98 28.88
C THR A 600 35.62 18.02 27.83
N PRO A 601 36.30 16.89 27.50
CA PRO A 601 35.98 16.04 26.34
C PRO A 601 34.65 15.28 26.49
N TRP A 602 34.10 15.20 27.71
CA TRP A 602 32.85 14.44 27.94
C TRP A 602 31.60 15.16 27.44
N ILE A 603 31.56 16.50 27.36
CA ILE A 603 30.40 17.25 26.89
C ILE A 603 30.08 16.96 25.41
N PRO A 604 31.06 17.16 24.47
CA PRO A 604 30.83 16.79 23.06
C PRO A 604 30.58 15.30 22.86
N ALA A 605 31.22 14.44 23.66
CA ALA A 605 30.99 13.00 23.59
C ALA A 605 29.55 12.61 23.94
N VAL A 606 28.99 13.12 25.03
CA VAL A 606 27.61 12.86 25.43
C VAL A 606 26.62 13.43 24.41
N THR A 607 26.87 14.64 23.91
CA THR A 607 26.03 15.26 22.88
C THR A 607 26.01 14.43 21.63
N ALA A 608 27.15 14.02 21.11
CA ALA A 608 27.28 13.18 19.95
C ALA A 608 26.60 11.80 20.17
N ALA A 609 26.78 11.18 21.33
CA ALA A 609 26.13 9.93 21.68
C ALA A 609 24.61 9.98 21.56
N VAL A 610 23.99 11.03 22.13
CA VAL A 610 22.54 11.24 22.11
C VAL A 610 22.05 11.50 20.70
N VAL A 611 22.69 12.41 19.98
CA VAL A 611 22.28 12.82 18.62
C VAL A 611 22.39 11.65 17.64
N TYR A 612 23.56 11.05 17.54
CA TYR A 612 23.78 9.95 16.60
C TYR A 612 23.01 8.69 17.00
N GLY A 613 22.90 8.42 18.31
CA GLY A 613 22.08 7.31 18.80
C GLY A 613 20.60 7.49 18.46
N TRP A 614 20.06 8.69 18.63
CA TRP A 614 18.67 9.01 18.26
C TRP A 614 18.44 8.85 16.76
N VAL A 615 19.29 9.45 15.92
CA VAL A 615 19.17 9.35 14.46
C VAL A 615 19.24 7.88 14.00
N ALA A 616 20.16 7.10 14.56
CA ALA A 616 20.28 5.68 14.25
C ALA A 616 19.07 4.87 14.70
N ALA A 617 18.50 5.16 15.87
CA ALA A 617 17.29 4.52 16.36
C ALA A 617 16.08 4.82 15.44
N CYS A 618 15.96 6.07 15.00
CA CYS A 618 14.92 6.49 14.05
C CYS A 618 15.06 5.72 12.73
N GLY A 619 16.27 5.60 12.20
CA GLY A 619 16.56 4.80 11.01
C GLY A 619 16.34 3.30 11.18
N ALA A 620 16.43 2.79 12.40
CA ALA A 620 16.19 1.38 12.72
C ALA A 620 14.71 1.05 13.07
N GLY A 621 13.78 2.00 12.89
CA GLY A 621 12.35 1.77 13.03
C GLY A 621 11.66 2.44 14.24
N LEU A 622 12.37 3.29 14.99
CA LEU A 622 11.77 4.04 16.11
C LEU A 622 10.62 4.95 15.63
N TRP A 623 10.75 5.55 14.43
CA TRP A 623 9.71 6.37 13.82
C TRP A 623 8.41 5.60 13.59
N THR A 624 8.49 4.41 13.00
CA THR A 624 7.32 3.55 12.76
C THR A 624 6.63 3.20 14.08
N TRP A 625 7.40 3.01 15.15
CA TRP A 625 6.84 2.77 16.47
C TRP A 625 6.16 4.01 17.06
N ILE A 626 6.72 5.21 16.88
CA ILE A 626 6.12 6.49 17.31
C ILE A 626 4.79 6.70 16.58
N ASP A 627 4.75 6.53 15.27
CA ASP A 627 3.52 6.64 14.46
C ASP A 627 2.45 5.64 14.93
N TYR A 628 2.83 4.38 15.12
CA TYR A 628 1.94 3.37 15.69
C TYR A 628 1.40 3.78 17.06
N LYS A 629 2.28 4.20 17.97
CA LYS A 629 1.86 4.54 19.35
C LYS A 629 1.00 5.79 19.41
N THR A 630 1.33 6.82 18.67
CA THR A 630 0.53 8.05 18.64
C THR A 630 -0.86 7.80 18.05
N THR A 631 -0.96 7.03 16.97
CA THR A 631 -2.25 6.64 16.38
C THR A 631 -3.05 5.78 17.35
N HIS A 632 -2.44 4.74 17.91
CA HIS A 632 -3.10 3.87 18.86
C HIS A 632 -3.65 4.63 20.08
N LEU A 633 -2.83 5.48 20.73
CA LEU A 633 -3.26 6.24 21.91
C LEU A 633 -4.40 7.21 21.60
N ARG A 634 -4.42 7.82 20.40
CA ARG A 634 -5.51 8.69 19.96
C ARG A 634 -6.81 7.95 19.71
N LEU A 635 -6.73 6.83 19.00
CA LEU A 635 -7.90 5.99 18.77
C LEU A 635 -8.43 5.44 20.09
N ALA A 636 -7.53 5.14 21.03
CA ALA A 636 -7.91 4.73 22.37
C ALA A 636 -8.56 5.87 23.17
N ALA A 637 -8.03 7.08 23.11
CA ALA A 637 -8.63 8.27 23.76
C ALA A 637 -10.02 8.58 23.22
N LYS A 638 -10.27 8.31 21.93
CA LYS A 638 -11.58 8.44 21.28
C LYS A 638 -12.49 7.19 21.50
N GLY A 639 -12.06 6.22 22.30
CA GLY A 639 -12.82 4.97 22.57
C GLY A 639 -12.92 4.03 21.35
N ARG A 640 -12.18 4.31 20.24
CA ARG A 640 -12.19 3.51 19.01
C ARG A 640 -11.29 2.28 19.05
N LEU A 641 -10.29 2.25 19.94
CA LEU A 641 -9.44 1.10 20.21
C LEU A 641 -9.23 0.94 21.72
N PRO A 642 -8.90 -0.26 22.22
CA PRO A 642 -8.59 -0.47 23.61
C PRO A 642 -7.17 0.00 23.95
N LEU A 643 -6.94 0.54 25.15
CA LEU A 643 -5.60 0.92 25.63
C LEU A 643 -4.60 -0.25 25.60
N ARG A 644 -5.08 -1.49 25.79
CA ARG A 644 -4.27 -2.72 25.74
C ARG A 644 -4.53 -3.49 24.46
N LEU A 645 -4.25 -2.87 23.30
CA LEU A 645 -4.55 -3.43 21.98
C LEU A 645 -4.03 -4.85 21.79
N TRP A 646 -2.77 -5.12 22.13
CA TRP A 646 -2.17 -6.46 21.96
C TRP A 646 -2.88 -7.55 22.73
N THR A 647 -3.28 -7.26 23.96
CA THR A 647 -4.04 -8.20 24.79
C THR A 647 -5.44 -8.43 24.20
N PHE A 648 -6.03 -7.40 23.62
CA PHE A 648 -7.31 -7.51 22.92
C PHE A 648 -7.19 -8.39 21.67
N LEU A 649 -6.16 -8.16 20.82
CA LEU A 649 -5.94 -8.97 19.62
C LEU A 649 -5.69 -10.45 19.94
N GLU A 650 -4.87 -10.73 20.94
CA GLU A 650 -4.64 -12.10 21.45
C GLU A 650 -5.96 -12.74 21.95
N ASP A 651 -6.80 -12.00 22.66
CA ASP A 651 -8.10 -12.46 23.14
C ASP A 651 -9.09 -12.68 21.97
N GLN A 652 -9.08 -11.78 20.95
CA GLN A 652 -9.89 -11.97 19.75
C GLN A 652 -9.49 -13.22 18.94
N HIS A 653 -8.22 -13.57 18.93
CA HIS A 653 -7.75 -14.81 18.35
C HIS A 653 -8.32 -16.04 19.09
N GLN A 654 -8.29 -16.04 20.42
CA GLN A 654 -8.91 -17.10 21.23
C GLN A 654 -10.43 -17.19 21.05
N ARG A 655 -11.11 -16.03 20.82
CA ARG A 655 -12.56 -15.95 20.52
C ARG A 655 -12.92 -16.28 19.08
N GLN A 656 -11.95 -16.60 18.25
CA GLN A 656 -12.14 -16.98 16.85
C GLN A 656 -12.66 -15.85 15.94
N THR A 657 -12.59 -14.59 16.34
CA THR A 657 -12.89 -13.43 15.50
C THR A 657 -11.71 -13.09 14.61
N LEU A 658 -10.49 -13.21 15.13
CA LEU A 658 -9.24 -13.02 14.39
C LEU A 658 -8.45 -14.33 14.28
N ARG A 659 -7.61 -14.43 13.24
CA ARG A 659 -6.59 -15.47 13.09
C ARG A 659 -5.21 -14.85 13.01
N GLN A 660 -4.21 -15.60 13.42
CA GLN A 660 -2.82 -15.24 13.21
C GLN A 660 -2.33 -15.83 11.89
N SER A 661 -1.76 -15.00 11.02
CA SER A 661 -1.12 -15.41 9.79
C SER A 661 0.33 -14.90 9.82
N GLY A 662 1.28 -15.78 10.14
CA GLY A 662 2.67 -15.37 10.34
C GLY A 662 2.81 -14.23 11.35
N THR A 663 3.29 -13.09 10.90
CA THR A 663 3.54 -11.89 11.72
C THR A 663 2.37 -10.90 11.75
N ALA A 664 1.23 -11.23 11.14
CA ALA A 664 0.05 -10.40 11.02
C ALA A 664 -1.17 -11.01 11.72
N TRP A 665 -2.15 -10.16 12.01
CA TRP A 665 -3.50 -10.58 12.35
C TRP A 665 -4.41 -10.42 11.15
N GLN A 666 -5.37 -11.33 10.98
CA GLN A 666 -6.39 -11.25 9.94
C GLN A 666 -7.76 -11.50 10.56
N PHE A 667 -8.81 -10.89 10.02
CA PHE A 667 -10.16 -11.37 10.34
C PHE A 667 -10.29 -12.80 9.86
N ARG A 668 -10.92 -13.62 10.68
CA ARG A 668 -11.09 -15.03 10.34
C ARG A 668 -11.92 -15.23 9.08
N HIS A 669 -12.86 -14.34 8.86
CA HIS A 669 -13.77 -14.36 7.73
C HIS A 669 -13.88 -12.97 7.11
N ALA A 670 -13.66 -12.86 5.81
CA ALA A 670 -13.76 -11.60 5.07
C ALA A 670 -15.16 -10.99 5.19
N LEU A 671 -16.22 -11.81 5.17
CA LEU A 671 -17.59 -11.35 5.39
C LEU A 671 -17.78 -10.64 6.73
N LEU A 672 -17.16 -11.15 7.81
CA LEU A 672 -17.20 -10.49 9.13
C LEU A 672 -16.43 -9.15 9.10
N GLN A 673 -15.29 -9.09 8.43
CA GLN A 673 -14.53 -7.85 8.23
C GLN A 673 -15.38 -6.82 7.48
N HIS A 674 -15.99 -7.20 6.38
CA HIS A 674 -16.83 -6.31 5.56
C HIS A 674 -18.05 -5.80 6.35
N HIS A 675 -18.76 -6.69 7.04
CA HIS A 675 -19.90 -6.34 7.88
C HIS A 675 -19.52 -5.34 8.99
N LEU A 676 -18.44 -5.62 9.73
CA LEU A 676 -17.97 -4.74 10.80
C LEU A 676 -17.39 -3.40 10.31
N ALA A 677 -16.86 -3.35 9.08
CA ALA A 677 -16.36 -2.14 8.48
C ALA A 677 -17.48 -1.23 7.94
N ALA A 678 -18.65 -1.74 7.63
CA ALA A 678 -19.71 -1.03 6.92
C ALA A 678 -20.14 0.28 7.61
N THR A 679 -20.55 0.22 8.87
CA THR A 679 -20.98 1.40 9.65
C THR A 679 -19.83 2.39 9.92
N PRO A 680 -18.64 1.96 10.43
CA PRO A 680 -17.54 2.87 10.64
C PRO A 680 -17.01 3.52 9.37
N TYR A 681 -17.10 2.84 8.24
CA TYR A 681 -16.69 3.38 6.94
C TYR A 681 -17.59 4.52 6.50
N THR A 682 -18.91 4.34 6.62
CA THR A 682 -19.88 5.40 6.34
C THR A 682 -19.68 6.61 7.25
N GLU A 683 -19.51 6.39 8.56
CA GLU A 683 -19.17 7.48 9.51
C GLU A 683 -17.87 8.21 9.15
N HIS A 684 -16.85 7.46 8.68
CA HIS A 684 -15.58 8.02 8.22
C HIS A 684 -15.79 8.91 7.00
N LEU A 685 -16.53 8.47 5.99
CA LEU A 685 -16.86 9.25 4.80
C LEU A 685 -17.60 10.53 5.16
N TYR A 686 -18.61 10.47 6.04
CA TYR A 686 -19.29 11.68 6.52
C TYR A 686 -18.35 12.64 7.27
N ALA A 687 -17.39 12.12 8.01
CA ALA A 687 -16.40 12.95 8.69
C ALA A 687 -15.44 13.61 7.70
N CYS A 688 -15.03 12.92 6.64
CA CYS A 688 -14.22 13.47 5.56
C CYS A 688 -14.99 14.55 4.78
N ALA A 689 -16.25 14.29 4.42
CA ALA A 689 -17.10 15.26 3.76
C ALA A 689 -17.24 16.58 4.57
N ARG A 690 -17.46 16.47 5.90
CA ARG A 690 -17.50 17.64 6.80
C ARG A 690 -16.18 18.40 6.90
N GLN A 691 -15.07 17.84 6.47
CA GLN A 691 -13.75 18.46 6.41
C GLN A 691 -13.40 19.01 5.01
N GLY A 692 -14.36 19.04 4.10
CA GLY A 692 -14.20 19.58 2.75
C GLY A 692 -13.80 18.55 1.69
N ASP A 693 -13.86 17.25 1.99
CA ASP A 693 -13.60 16.19 1.01
C ASP A 693 -14.83 15.94 0.15
N ALA A 694 -14.83 16.54 -1.03
CA ALA A 694 -15.90 16.40 -2.00
C ALA A 694 -16.01 14.97 -2.61
N GLY A 695 -14.91 14.22 -2.63
CA GLY A 695 -14.88 12.83 -3.08
C GLY A 695 -15.69 11.93 -2.16
N ALA A 696 -15.61 12.15 -0.85
CA ALA A 696 -16.34 11.39 0.14
C ALA A 696 -17.87 11.45 -0.05
N LEU A 697 -18.40 12.60 -0.49
CA LEU A 697 -19.83 12.73 -0.79
C LEU A 697 -20.26 11.86 -1.98
N GLY A 698 -19.39 11.74 -2.99
CA GLY A 698 -19.64 10.85 -4.13
C GLY A 698 -19.77 9.40 -3.69
N HIS A 699 -18.81 8.91 -2.93
CA HIS A 699 -18.81 7.54 -2.44
C HIS A 699 -20.01 7.22 -1.53
N ILE A 700 -20.51 8.18 -0.76
CA ILE A 700 -21.72 7.99 0.03
C ILE A 700 -22.94 7.88 -0.90
N ALA A 701 -23.03 8.78 -1.89
CA ALA A 701 -24.16 8.80 -2.84
C ALA A 701 -24.20 7.53 -3.70
N GLU A 702 -23.06 7.12 -4.26
CA GLU A 702 -22.91 5.88 -5.03
C GLU A 702 -23.37 4.67 -4.23
N ARG A 703 -22.90 4.55 -2.99
CA ARG A 703 -23.30 3.47 -2.11
C ARG A 703 -24.80 3.45 -1.80
N LEU A 704 -25.40 4.62 -1.57
CA LEU A 704 -26.85 4.69 -1.36
C LEU A 704 -27.64 4.26 -2.60
N VAL A 705 -27.11 4.58 -3.79
CA VAL A 705 -27.68 4.13 -5.08
C VAL A 705 -27.53 2.60 -5.24
N GLU A 706 -26.39 2.02 -4.89
CA GLU A 706 -26.18 0.56 -4.92
C GLU A 706 -27.09 -0.18 -3.92
N GLU A 707 -27.40 0.44 -2.79
CA GLU A 707 -28.33 -0.08 -1.78
C GLU A 707 -29.81 0.15 -2.17
N ASP A 708 -30.12 0.63 -3.41
CA ASP A 708 -31.46 1.03 -3.91
C ASP A 708 -32.14 2.14 -3.06
N ARG A 709 -31.32 2.97 -2.38
CA ARG A 709 -31.75 4.08 -1.52
C ARG A 709 -31.58 5.43 -2.23
N ILE A 710 -32.05 5.52 -3.46
CA ILE A 710 -31.82 6.67 -4.35
C ILE A 710 -32.38 7.97 -3.75
N GLU A 711 -33.57 7.92 -3.13
CA GLU A 711 -34.21 9.08 -2.50
C GLU A 711 -33.32 9.67 -1.36
N GLU A 712 -32.68 8.81 -0.59
CA GLU A 712 -31.76 9.25 0.47
C GLU A 712 -30.47 9.85 -0.10
N ALA A 713 -29.96 9.33 -1.22
CA ALA A 713 -28.83 9.91 -1.92
C ALA A 713 -29.15 11.33 -2.44
N ILE A 714 -30.35 11.50 -3.04
CA ILE A 714 -30.85 12.79 -3.55
C ILE A 714 -31.00 13.78 -2.38
N ALA A 715 -31.67 13.38 -1.30
CA ALA A 715 -31.90 14.23 -0.13
C ALA A 715 -30.57 14.64 0.53
N MET A 716 -29.63 13.71 0.66
CA MET A 716 -28.31 13.98 1.22
C MET A 716 -27.52 14.97 0.36
N LEU A 717 -27.38 14.71 -0.94
CA LEU A 717 -26.67 15.60 -1.85
C LEU A 717 -27.34 16.98 -1.92
N GLY A 718 -28.67 17.05 -1.86
CA GLY A 718 -29.43 18.29 -1.79
C GLY A 718 -29.07 19.13 -0.56
N ALA A 719 -29.07 18.50 0.61
CA ALA A 719 -28.70 19.16 1.86
C ALA A 719 -27.27 19.72 1.84
N TRP A 720 -26.33 19.02 1.17
CA TRP A 720 -24.94 19.50 1.03
C TRP A 720 -24.78 20.55 -0.08
N ALA A 721 -25.56 20.48 -1.16
CA ALA A 721 -25.57 21.48 -2.22
C ALA A 721 -26.10 22.83 -1.74
N ASP A 722 -27.01 22.81 -0.77
CA ASP A 722 -27.65 24.00 -0.18
C ASP A 722 -26.87 24.58 1.01
N HIS A 723 -25.66 24.07 1.29
CA HIS A 723 -24.78 24.51 2.39
C HIS A 723 -23.85 25.65 1.93
N ASP A 724 -23.54 26.59 2.83
CA ASP A 724 -22.75 27.82 2.51
C ASP A 724 -21.26 27.60 2.25
N ASP A 725 -20.73 26.39 2.34
CA ASP A 725 -19.31 26.07 2.11
C ASP A 725 -19.04 25.83 0.62
N SER A 726 -18.38 26.78 -0.04
CA SER A 726 -18.30 26.91 -1.51
C SER A 726 -17.66 25.72 -2.26
N GLY A 727 -16.77 24.94 -1.63
CA GLY A 727 -16.05 23.84 -2.30
C GLY A 727 -16.85 22.54 -2.36
N THR A 728 -17.42 22.14 -1.24
CA THR A 728 -18.23 20.90 -1.12
C THR A 728 -19.61 21.06 -1.71
N ALA A 729 -20.22 22.23 -1.60
CA ALA A 729 -21.53 22.53 -2.15
C ALA A 729 -21.56 22.43 -3.69
N ALA A 730 -20.58 23.00 -4.37
CA ALA A 730 -20.47 22.89 -5.83
C ALA A 730 -20.33 21.44 -6.31
N SER A 731 -19.50 20.65 -5.60
CA SER A 731 -19.35 19.21 -5.93
C SER A 731 -20.63 18.41 -5.64
N ALA A 732 -21.32 18.71 -4.54
CA ALA A 732 -22.59 18.07 -4.20
C ALA A 732 -23.67 18.41 -5.24
N SER A 733 -23.76 19.68 -5.66
CA SER A 733 -24.68 20.15 -6.71
C SER A 733 -24.43 19.42 -8.04
N LEU A 734 -23.16 19.33 -8.47
CA LEU A 734 -22.80 18.61 -9.71
C LEU A 734 -23.21 17.14 -9.67
N LYS A 735 -22.94 16.45 -8.55
CA LYS A 735 -23.29 15.03 -8.37
C LYS A 735 -24.80 14.83 -8.29
N LEU A 736 -25.49 15.73 -7.60
CA LEU A 736 -26.94 15.71 -7.51
C LEU A 736 -27.60 15.88 -8.89
N ALA A 737 -27.15 16.88 -9.65
CA ALA A 737 -27.68 17.12 -11.00
C ALA A 737 -27.39 15.92 -11.93
N GLY A 738 -26.22 15.29 -11.81
CA GLY A 738 -25.88 14.04 -12.51
C GLY A 738 -26.79 12.88 -12.11
N LEU A 739 -27.05 12.71 -10.82
CA LEU A 739 -27.93 11.66 -10.30
C LEU A 739 -29.39 11.85 -10.77
N LEU A 740 -29.91 13.08 -10.65
CA LEU A 740 -31.26 13.42 -11.13
C LEU A 740 -31.41 13.16 -12.65
N ARG A 741 -30.39 13.48 -13.45
CA ARG A 741 -30.34 13.15 -14.87
C ARG A 741 -30.41 11.64 -15.11
N LYS A 742 -29.55 10.88 -14.43
CA LYS A 742 -29.44 9.41 -14.60
C LYS A 742 -30.77 8.70 -14.28
N HIS A 743 -31.51 9.19 -13.32
CA HIS A 743 -32.79 8.61 -12.88
C HIS A 743 -34.03 9.29 -13.49
N GLY A 744 -33.85 10.16 -14.51
CA GLY A 744 -34.94 10.77 -15.24
C GLY A 744 -35.79 11.78 -14.44
N ARG A 745 -35.25 12.31 -13.32
CA ARG A 745 -35.97 13.26 -12.42
C ARG A 745 -35.89 14.69 -12.97
N VAL A 746 -36.38 14.90 -14.19
CA VAL A 746 -36.21 16.15 -14.94
C VAL A 746 -36.93 17.33 -14.25
N GLU A 747 -38.07 17.14 -13.60
CA GLU A 747 -38.82 18.20 -12.92
C GLU A 747 -38.05 18.72 -11.67
N GLU A 748 -37.40 17.85 -10.92
CA GLU A 748 -36.56 18.27 -9.79
C GLU A 748 -35.29 19.00 -10.26
N LEU A 749 -34.71 18.52 -11.36
CA LEU A 749 -33.57 19.19 -12.01
C LEU A 749 -34.00 20.60 -12.48
N ARG A 750 -35.21 20.75 -13.03
CA ARG A 750 -35.79 22.02 -13.43
C ARG A 750 -35.99 22.96 -12.23
N THR A 751 -36.59 22.44 -11.15
CA THR A 751 -36.80 23.21 -9.92
C THR A 751 -35.48 23.78 -9.37
N ARG A 752 -34.43 23.00 -9.40
CA ARG A 752 -33.12 23.48 -8.96
C ARG A 752 -32.46 24.46 -9.95
N ALA A 753 -32.65 24.23 -11.24
CA ALA A 753 -32.22 25.16 -12.29
C ALA A 753 -32.90 26.52 -12.13
N ASP A 754 -34.20 26.56 -11.88
CA ASP A 754 -34.97 27.78 -11.64
C ASP A 754 -34.57 28.49 -10.35
N ALA A 755 -34.09 27.73 -9.33
CA ALA A 755 -33.51 28.27 -8.13
C ALA A 755 -32.09 28.85 -8.33
N GLY A 756 -31.49 28.66 -9.54
CA GLY A 756 -30.20 29.23 -9.92
C GLY A 756 -29.01 28.34 -9.59
N ASP A 757 -29.19 27.03 -9.43
CA ASP A 757 -28.12 26.06 -9.29
C ASP A 757 -27.39 25.90 -10.64
N ALA A 758 -26.13 26.30 -10.68
CA ALA A 758 -25.32 26.38 -11.90
C ALA A 758 -25.15 25.02 -12.62
N HIS A 759 -25.00 23.95 -11.88
CA HIS A 759 -24.87 22.62 -12.45
C HIS A 759 -26.20 22.07 -12.95
N ALA A 760 -27.30 22.39 -12.23
CA ALA A 760 -28.64 21.96 -12.62
C ALA A 760 -29.09 22.60 -13.94
N PHE A 761 -28.97 23.93 -14.11
CA PHE A 761 -29.37 24.56 -15.36
C PHE A 761 -28.45 24.14 -16.52
N ALA A 762 -27.16 23.95 -16.32
CA ALA A 762 -26.25 23.51 -17.36
C ALA A 762 -26.56 22.08 -17.83
N ILE A 763 -26.84 21.15 -16.91
CA ILE A 763 -27.22 19.77 -17.24
C ILE A 763 -28.60 19.70 -17.87
N LEU A 764 -29.58 20.49 -17.37
CA LEU A 764 -30.93 20.55 -17.96
C LEU A 764 -30.88 21.07 -19.40
N ALA A 765 -30.13 22.14 -19.64
CA ALA A 765 -29.97 22.69 -20.98
C ALA A 765 -29.29 21.69 -21.92
N TYR A 766 -28.28 20.94 -21.46
CA TYR A 766 -27.67 19.87 -22.24
C TYR A 766 -28.66 18.75 -22.58
N LEU A 767 -29.49 18.32 -21.64
CA LEU A 767 -30.55 17.33 -21.89
C LEU A 767 -31.59 17.79 -22.93
N LEU A 768 -32.01 19.05 -22.83
CA LEU A 768 -32.96 19.63 -23.78
C LEU A 768 -32.30 19.77 -25.17
N GLU A 769 -31.02 20.11 -25.26
CA GLU A 769 -30.24 20.13 -26.50
C GLU A 769 -30.16 18.72 -27.14
N GLU A 770 -29.88 17.67 -26.37
CA GLU A 770 -29.89 16.28 -26.85
C GLU A 770 -31.25 15.84 -27.39
N GLN A 771 -32.34 16.34 -26.79
CA GLN A 771 -33.73 16.11 -27.26
C GLN A 771 -34.12 16.98 -28.43
N GLY A 772 -33.27 17.86 -28.94
CA GLY A 772 -33.56 18.78 -30.01
C GLY A 772 -34.43 19.98 -29.58
N ARG A 773 -34.72 20.17 -28.30
CA ARG A 773 -35.58 21.24 -27.72
C ARG A 773 -34.76 22.49 -27.43
N ILE A 774 -34.10 23.02 -28.46
CA ILE A 774 -33.07 24.09 -28.33
C ILE A 774 -33.69 25.38 -27.76
N GLU A 775 -34.89 25.77 -28.16
CA GLU A 775 -35.56 26.99 -27.68
C GLU A 775 -35.88 26.91 -26.17
N GLU A 776 -36.24 25.74 -25.69
CA GLU A 776 -36.43 25.54 -24.26
C GLU A 776 -35.12 25.59 -23.48
N ALA A 777 -34.03 25.05 -24.07
CA ALA A 777 -32.69 25.16 -23.46
C ALA A 777 -32.26 26.64 -23.38
N ILE A 778 -32.53 27.43 -24.43
CA ILE A 778 -32.29 28.88 -24.42
C ILE A 778 -33.09 29.55 -23.29
N THR A 779 -34.39 29.19 -23.16
CA THR A 779 -35.25 29.76 -22.12
C THR A 779 -34.77 29.46 -20.71
N VAL A 780 -34.24 28.25 -20.48
CA VAL A 780 -33.65 27.83 -19.18
C VAL A 780 -32.38 28.60 -18.85
N LEU A 781 -31.50 28.86 -19.82
CA LEU A 781 -30.22 29.52 -19.61
C LEU A 781 -30.34 31.04 -19.52
N SER A 782 -31.31 31.67 -20.20
CA SER A 782 -31.45 33.13 -20.32
C SER A 782 -31.49 33.88 -18.98
N PRO A 783 -32.16 33.41 -17.92
CA PRO A 783 -32.17 34.09 -16.62
C PRO A 783 -30.83 34.01 -15.85
N HIS A 784 -29.87 33.15 -16.27
CA HIS A 784 -28.67 32.77 -15.52
C HIS A 784 -27.39 33.25 -16.16
N THR A 785 -27.43 34.21 -17.08
CA THR A 785 -26.25 34.74 -17.79
C THR A 785 -25.20 35.30 -16.86
N ASP A 786 -25.60 35.94 -15.76
CA ASP A 786 -24.72 36.48 -14.71
C ASP A 786 -24.11 35.39 -13.82
N ARG A 787 -24.52 34.15 -14.00
CA ARG A 787 -24.08 32.98 -13.21
C ARG A 787 -23.31 31.96 -14.03
N GLY A 788 -22.69 32.36 -15.13
CA GLY A 788 -21.84 31.53 -15.98
C GLY A 788 -22.59 30.81 -17.12
N ALA A 789 -23.88 31.08 -17.37
CA ALA A 789 -24.64 30.42 -18.45
C ALA A 789 -24.35 31.08 -19.82
N ALA A 790 -23.75 32.28 -19.87
CA ALA A 790 -23.58 33.05 -21.10
C ALA A 790 -22.83 32.29 -22.24
N PRO A 791 -21.73 31.56 -21.99
CA PRO A 791 -21.06 30.82 -23.06
C PRO A 791 -21.88 29.66 -23.65
N GLN A 792 -22.65 28.94 -22.80
CA GLN A 792 -23.51 27.86 -23.23
C GLN A 792 -24.73 28.41 -24.03
N LEU A 793 -25.33 29.47 -23.55
CA LEU A 793 -26.43 30.18 -24.22
C LEU A 793 -25.99 30.74 -25.57
N ALA A 794 -24.81 31.41 -25.63
CA ALA A 794 -24.26 31.94 -26.87
C ALA A 794 -24.04 30.84 -27.93
N ARG A 795 -23.60 29.66 -27.52
CA ARG A 795 -23.42 28.50 -28.37
C ARG A 795 -24.74 27.98 -28.97
N LEU A 796 -25.80 27.95 -28.14
CA LEU A 796 -27.15 27.55 -28.60
C LEU A 796 -27.74 28.59 -29.54
N LEU A 797 -27.63 29.89 -29.26
CA LEU A 797 -28.05 30.98 -30.12
C LEU A 797 -27.38 30.92 -31.51
N ALA A 798 -26.09 30.66 -31.52
CA ALA A 798 -25.32 30.51 -32.76
C ALA A 798 -25.79 29.34 -33.62
N ARG A 799 -26.24 28.27 -33.00
CA ARG A 799 -26.83 27.09 -33.72
C ARG A 799 -28.19 27.35 -34.28
N GLN A 800 -28.86 28.44 -33.86
CA GLN A 800 -30.13 28.90 -34.35
C GLN A 800 -29.98 30.12 -35.33
N ASP A 801 -28.80 30.25 -35.93
CA ASP A 801 -28.41 31.36 -36.82
C ASP A 801 -28.53 32.75 -36.19
N ARG A 802 -28.52 32.83 -34.82
CA ARG A 802 -28.57 34.11 -34.04
C ARG A 802 -27.19 34.48 -33.53
N ALA A 803 -26.17 34.37 -34.40
CA ALA A 803 -24.78 34.54 -34.01
C ALA A 803 -24.44 35.97 -33.53
N GLN A 804 -25.08 36.99 -34.12
CA GLN A 804 -24.87 38.37 -33.68
C GLN A 804 -25.37 38.57 -32.25
N GLU A 805 -26.50 38.04 -31.90
CA GLU A 805 -27.08 38.12 -30.57
C GLU A 805 -26.21 37.37 -29.55
N ALA A 806 -25.62 36.22 -29.95
CA ALA A 806 -24.65 35.49 -29.15
C ALA A 806 -23.38 36.32 -28.84
N ILE A 807 -22.87 37.04 -29.82
CA ILE A 807 -21.71 37.93 -29.66
C ILE A 807 -22.06 39.10 -28.72
N ASP A 808 -23.21 39.73 -28.91
CA ASP A 808 -23.68 40.86 -28.08
C ASP A 808 -23.92 40.42 -26.63
N LEU A 809 -24.45 39.23 -26.43
CA LEU A 809 -24.61 38.61 -25.12
C LEU A 809 -23.25 38.42 -24.40
N LEU A 810 -22.26 37.89 -25.08
CA LEU A 810 -20.94 37.67 -24.50
C LEU A 810 -20.24 39.00 -24.18
N HIS A 811 -20.43 40.03 -24.99
CA HIS A 811 -19.92 41.38 -24.70
C HIS A 811 -20.62 42.06 -23.51
N ALA A 812 -21.90 41.78 -23.32
CA ALA A 812 -22.67 42.32 -22.18
C ALA A 812 -22.28 41.68 -20.84
N HIS A 813 -21.78 40.44 -20.88
CA HIS A 813 -21.39 39.66 -19.70
C HIS A 813 -19.92 39.23 -19.81
N PRO A 814 -18.94 40.13 -19.62
CA PRO A 814 -17.53 39.83 -19.80
C PRO A 814 -17.00 38.99 -18.65
N GLU A 815 -16.94 37.68 -18.86
CA GLU A 815 -16.22 36.74 -18.00
C GLU A 815 -14.85 36.47 -18.62
N GLN A 816 -13.82 36.32 -17.79
CA GLN A 816 -12.46 36.05 -18.27
C GLN A 816 -12.08 34.58 -18.23
N ASP A 817 -13.06 33.68 -18.20
CA ASP A 817 -12.78 32.26 -18.23
C ASP A 817 -12.47 31.77 -19.66
N TYR A 818 -11.83 30.59 -19.74
CA TYR A 818 -11.44 30.02 -21.04
C TYR A 818 -12.64 29.66 -21.92
N ASN A 819 -13.76 29.25 -21.34
CA ASN A 819 -14.98 28.92 -22.09
C ASN A 819 -15.59 30.12 -22.77
N TRP A 820 -15.61 31.24 -22.06
CA TRP A 820 -16.12 32.50 -22.59
C TRP A 820 -15.24 33.01 -23.75
N THR A 821 -13.91 33.13 -23.53
CA THR A 821 -12.96 33.61 -24.55
C THR A 821 -12.94 32.71 -25.79
N SER A 822 -12.96 31.38 -25.60
CA SER A 822 -13.01 30.41 -26.69
C SER A 822 -14.32 30.46 -27.49
N THR A 823 -15.45 30.65 -26.83
CA THR A 823 -16.75 30.74 -27.51
C THR A 823 -16.83 32.03 -28.32
N LEU A 824 -16.46 33.17 -27.74
CA LEU A 824 -16.44 34.44 -28.41
C LEU A 824 -15.50 34.44 -29.63
N ALA A 825 -14.27 33.95 -29.46
CA ALA A 825 -13.29 33.88 -30.56
C ALA A 825 -13.79 33.02 -31.71
N LYS A 826 -14.45 31.87 -31.45
CA LYS A 826 -15.04 31.03 -32.48
C LYS A 826 -16.19 31.74 -33.24
N LEU A 827 -17.05 32.43 -32.49
CA LEU A 827 -18.16 33.19 -33.09
C LEU A 827 -17.67 34.35 -33.97
N LEU A 828 -16.67 35.11 -33.48
CA LEU A 828 -16.04 36.17 -34.27
C LEU A 828 -15.40 35.63 -35.56
N ALA A 829 -14.71 34.49 -35.44
CA ALA A 829 -14.11 33.82 -36.58
C ALA A 829 -15.17 33.36 -37.62
N GLN A 830 -16.27 32.77 -37.18
CA GLN A 830 -17.37 32.30 -38.02
C GLN A 830 -18.09 33.46 -38.71
N GLN A 831 -18.21 34.62 -38.06
CA GLN A 831 -18.84 35.81 -38.61
C GLN A 831 -17.84 36.70 -39.41
N GLY A 832 -16.60 36.25 -39.60
CA GLY A 832 -15.60 36.97 -40.36
C GLY A 832 -15.13 38.31 -39.74
N ARG A 833 -15.34 38.50 -38.42
CA ARG A 833 -14.95 39.72 -37.69
C ARG A 833 -13.45 39.72 -37.38
N THR A 834 -12.63 39.65 -38.41
CA THR A 834 -11.18 39.47 -38.30
C THR A 834 -10.46 40.59 -37.58
N GLU A 835 -10.90 41.87 -37.75
CA GLU A 835 -10.27 43.01 -37.07
C GLU A 835 -10.45 42.97 -35.55
N GLU A 836 -11.63 42.58 -35.09
CA GLU A 836 -11.89 42.44 -33.66
C GLU A 836 -11.13 41.25 -33.05
N LEU A 837 -11.09 40.14 -33.80
CA LEU A 837 -10.33 38.96 -33.42
C LEU A 837 -8.81 39.28 -33.32
N ARG A 838 -8.31 40.11 -34.25
CA ARG A 838 -6.93 40.62 -34.26
C ARG A 838 -6.65 41.50 -33.04
N ALA A 839 -7.53 42.47 -32.77
CA ALA A 839 -7.40 43.34 -31.63
C ALA A 839 -7.37 42.58 -30.26
N ARG A 840 -8.17 41.54 -30.13
CA ARG A 840 -8.19 40.69 -28.94
C ARG A 840 -6.92 39.83 -28.84
N ALA A 841 -6.48 39.23 -29.96
CA ALA A 841 -5.24 38.44 -29.97
C ALA A 841 -4.03 39.31 -29.58
N ASP A 842 -3.98 40.56 -30.06
CA ASP A 842 -2.92 41.52 -29.72
C ASP A 842 -2.96 41.99 -28.25
N GLN A 843 -4.11 41.87 -27.58
CA GLN A 843 -4.28 42.08 -26.14
C GLN A 843 -3.90 40.84 -25.29
N GLY A 844 -3.48 39.76 -25.94
CA GLY A 844 -3.06 38.53 -25.24
C GLY A 844 -4.17 37.50 -25.04
N ASP A 845 -5.33 37.65 -25.70
CA ASP A 845 -6.38 36.62 -25.68
C ASP A 845 -5.94 35.44 -26.57
N ARG A 846 -5.50 34.38 -25.92
CA ARG A 846 -4.97 33.19 -26.58
C ARG A 846 -5.99 32.49 -27.47
N ALA A 847 -7.26 32.43 -27.03
CA ALA A 847 -8.33 31.84 -27.85
C ALA A 847 -8.55 32.62 -29.14
N ALA A 848 -8.48 33.95 -29.10
CA ALA A 848 -8.52 34.80 -30.26
C ALA A 848 -7.27 34.63 -31.16
N GLY A 849 -6.07 34.45 -30.58
CA GLY A 849 -4.82 34.15 -31.29
C GLY A 849 -4.90 32.87 -32.09
N ASP A 850 -5.34 31.75 -31.49
CA ASP A 850 -5.52 30.47 -32.19
C ASP A 850 -6.53 30.57 -33.34
N GLN A 851 -7.69 31.18 -33.11
CA GLN A 851 -8.71 31.33 -34.18
C GLN A 851 -8.21 32.27 -35.32
N LEU A 852 -7.50 33.34 -34.99
CA LEU A 852 -6.90 34.22 -35.98
C LEU A 852 -5.81 33.51 -36.78
N ALA A 853 -4.92 32.78 -36.14
CA ALA A 853 -3.88 31.98 -36.78
C ALA A 853 -4.49 30.94 -37.72
N GLN A 854 -5.60 30.32 -37.33
CA GLN A 854 -6.35 29.39 -38.16
C GLN A 854 -6.95 30.06 -39.41
N LEU A 855 -7.56 31.23 -39.26
CA LEU A 855 -8.11 31.99 -40.36
C LEU A 855 -7.03 32.45 -41.33
N LEU A 856 -5.93 33.04 -40.85
CA LEU A 856 -4.81 33.50 -41.68
C LEU A 856 -4.18 32.34 -42.46
N ALA A 857 -4.01 31.17 -41.83
CA ALA A 857 -3.53 29.98 -42.51
C ALA A 857 -4.48 29.50 -43.60
N GLY A 858 -5.80 29.51 -43.33
CA GLY A 858 -6.84 29.10 -44.27
C GLY A 858 -7.01 30.06 -45.45
N GLN A 859 -6.78 31.35 -45.24
CA GLN A 859 -6.84 32.39 -46.28
C GLN A 859 -5.51 32.56 -47.03
N GLY A 860 -4.42 31.90 -46.61
CA GLY A 860 -3.13 31.98 -47.27
C GLY A 860 -2.32 33.26 -46.94
N HIS A 861 -2.67 34.00 -45.89
CA HIS A 861 -1.96 35.19 -45.43
C HIS A 861 -0.66 34.84 -44.69
N MET A 862 0.29 34.24 -45.41
CA MET A 862 1.50 33.67 -44.80
C MET A 862 2.46 34.71 -44.21
N ASP A 863 2.51 35.94 -44.80
CA ASP A 863 3.38 36.99 -44.29
C ASP A 863 2.95 37.48 -42.92
N GLU A 864 1.64 37.65 -42.71
CA GLU A 864 1.09 38.03 -41.39
C GLU A 864 1.26 36.91 -40.38
N LEU A 865 1.02 35.68 -40.80
CA LEU A 865 1.21 34.51 -39.93
C LEU A 865 2.68 34.39 -39.47
N GLN A 866 3.63 34.64 -40.38
CA GLN A 866 5.05 34.66 -40.07
C GLN A 866 5.44 35.82 -39.17
N ALA A 867 4.88 37.04 -39.39
CA ALA A 867 5.12 38.19 -38.55
C ALA A 867 4.65 37.93 -37.08
N ARG A 868 3.48 37.33 -36.90
CA ARG A 868 2.95 36.95 -35.59
C ARG A 868 3.82 35.88 -34.91
N ALA A 869 4.22 34.83 -35.66
CA ALA A 869 5.12 33.81 -35.14
C ALA A 869 6.48 34.41 -34.70
N THR A 870 7.00 35.40 -35.44
CA THR A 870 8.24 36.12 -35.09
C THR A 870 8.06 36.94 -33.79
N ALA A 871 6.86 37.48 -33.56
CA ALA A 871 6.51 38.20 -32.34
C ALA A 871 6.27 37.26 -31.11
N GLY A 872 6.37 35.95 -31.31
CA GLY A 872 6.25 34.97 -30.24
C GLY A 872 4.88 34.35 -30.07
N ASP A 873 3.98 34.52 -31.07
CA ASP A 873 2.67 33.88 -31.04
C ASP A 873 2.82 32.35 -31.34
N PRO A 874 2.57 31.47 -30.33
CA PRO A 874 2.81 30.05 -30.48
C PRO A 874 1.85 29.38 -31.47
N ASP A 875 0.62 29.88 -31.56
CA ASP A 875 -0.42 29.29 -32.40
C ASP A 875 -0.16 29.64 -33.85
N ALA A 876 0.31 30.87 -34.13
CA ALA A 876 0.77 31.28 -35.48
C ALA A 876 1.96 30.43 -35.93
N ALA A 877 2.96 30.21 -35.10
CA ALA A 877 4.10 29.35 -35.40
C ALA A 877 3.68 27.89 -35.68
N PHE A 878 2.75 27.35 -34.89
CA PHE A 878 2.23 26.00 -35.09
C PHE A 878 1.48 25.87 -36.44
N ARG A 879 0.66 26.86 -36.80
CA ARG A 879 -0.03 26.86 -38.09
C ARG A 879 0.96 27.00 -39.27
N LEU A 880 2.03 27.79 -39.10
CA LEU A 880 3.11 27.93 -40.09
C LEU A 880 3.82 26.56 -40.31
N ALA A 881 4.10 25.84 -39.25
CA ALA A 881 4.67 24.50 -39.32
C ALA A 881 3.79 23.52 -40.14
N ARG A 882 2.48 23.57 -39.91
CA ARG A 882 1.51 22.73 -40.66
C ARG A 882 1.39 23.07 -42.13
N GLN A 883 1.86 24.25 -42.53
CA GLN A 883 1.97 24.67 -43.96
C GLN A 883 3.32 24.26 -44.58
N GLY A 884 4.04 23.34 -43.98
CA GLY A 884 5.32 22.82 -44.49
C GLY A 884 6.56 23.61 -44.08
N ARG A 885 6.44 24.58 -43.15
CA ARG A 885 7.55 25.43 -42.67
C ARG A 885 7.89 25.13 -41.21
N ALA A 886 8.03 23.85 -40.90
CA ALA A 886 8.23 23.41 -39.51
C ALA A 886 9.57 23.87 -38.93
N GLU A 887 10.65 23.84 -39.68
CA GLU A 887 11.97 24.29 -39.24
C GLU A 887 11.99 25.79 -38.94
N ASP A 888 11.33 26.61 -39.77
CA ASP A 888 11.18 28.04 -39.50
C ASP A 888 10.39 28.30 -38.22
N ALA A 889 9.30 27.55 -38.00
CA ALA A 889 8.51 27.65 -36.78
C ALA A 889 9.29 27.27 -35.52
N ILE A 890 10.07 26.18 -35.58
CA ILE A 890 10.96 25.77 -34.49
C ILE A 890 12.00 26.87 -34.19
N ALA A 891 12.64 27.43 -35.23
CA ALA A 891 13.62 28.49 -35.03
C ALA A 891 13.02 29.76 -34.39
N LEU A 892 11.78 30.11 -34.75
CA LEU A 892 11.07 31.27 -34.20
C LEU A 892 10.61 31.07 -32.75
N LEU A 893 10.16 29.86 -32.39
CA LEU A 893 9.69 29.56 -31.03
C LEU A 893 10.81 29.40 -30.01
N ARG A 894 11.99 28.93 -30.43
CA ARG A 894 13.12 28.62 -29.56
C ARG A 894 13.52 29.76 -28.60
N PRO A 895 13.73 31.01 -29.03
CA PRO A 895 14.11 32.12 -28.15
C PRO A 895 13.05 32.43 -27.07
N HIS A 896 11.77 32.30 -27.39
CA HIS A 896 10.66 32.59 -26.48
C HIS A 896 10.46 31.46 -25.45
N ALA A 897 10.58 30.22 -25.89
CA ALA A 897 10.55 29.06 -25.00
C ALA A 897 11.72 29.07 -24.00
N ASP A 898 12.94 29.50 -24.46
CA ASP A 898 14.13 29.60 -23.59
C ASP A 898 14.02 30.73 -22.57
N GLN A 899 13.14 31.72 -22.78
CA GLN A 899 12.79 32.77 -21.81
C GLN A 899 11.74 32.28 -20.77
N GLY A 900 11.25 31.06 -20.90
CA GLY A 900 10.30 30.46 -19.97
C GLY A 900 8.84 30.74 -20.29
N ASP A 901 8.51 31.14 -21.51
CA ASP A 901 7.12 31.23 -21.92
C ASP A 901 6.50 29.84 -22.04
N TRP A 902 5.53 29.59 -21.20
CA TRP A 902 4.87 28.29 -21.05
C TRP A 902 4.17 27.80 -22.32
N ALA A 903 3.44 28.70 -22.99
CA ALA A 903 2.67 28.35 -24.17
C ALA A 903 3.59 28.01 -25.35
N THR A 904 4.64 28.77 -25.53
CA THR A 904 5.66 28.59 -26.56
C THR A 904 6.46 27.30 -26.32
N GLY A 905 6.73 26.99 -25.04
CA GLY A 905 7.39 25.75 -24.63
C GLY A 905 6.61 24.49 -25.05
N ASP A 906 5.29 24.45 -24.83
CA ASP A 906 4.44 23.33 -25.26
C ASP A 906 4.42 23.15 -26.79
N GLN A 907 4.25 24.24 -27.54
CA GLN A 907 4.21 24.18 -29.01
C GLN A 907 5.57 23.79 -29.60
N LEU A 908 6.66 24.32 -29.04
CA LEU A 908 8.02 23.93 -29.45
C LEU A 908 8.26 22.45 -29.20
N ALA A 909 7.95 21.96 -27.99
CA ALA A 909 8.12 20.55 -27.67
C ALA A 909 7.28 19.62 -28.58
N ARG A 910 6.08 20.08 -28.97
CA ARG A 910 5.22 19.37 -29.91
C ARG A 910 5.83 19.32 -31.30
N LEU A 911 6.29 20.46 -31.86
CA LEU A 911 6.90 20.51 -33.16
C LEU A 911 8.19 19.69 -33.24
N LEU A 912 9.03 19.76 -32.20
CA LEU A 912 10.23 18.94 -32.09
C LEU A 912 9.91 17.45 -32.11
N ALA A 913 8.82 17.03 -31.43
CA ALA A 913 8.35 15.65 -31.45
C ALA A 913 7.85 15.24 -32.85
N ASP A 914 7.02 16.07 -33.48
CA ASP A 914 6.42 15.81 -34.81
C ASP A 914 7.48 15.75 -35.92
N GLN A 915 8.58 16.50 -35.79
CA GLN A 915 9.70 16.51 -36.76
C GLN A 915 10.82 15.51 -36.39
N GLY A 916 10.71 14.79 -35.29
CA GLY A 916 11.68 13.77 -34.87
C GLY A 916 12.97 14.30 -34.27
N HIS A 917 13.01 15.52 -33.76
CA HIS A 917 14.17 16.13 -33.09
C HIS A 917 14.33 15.58 -31.66
N VAL A 918 14.51 14.26 -31.53
CA VAL A 918 14.51 13.55 -30.22
C VAL A 918 15.67 14.00 -29.34
N ASP A 919 16.83 14.33 -29.90
CA ASP A 919 18.00 14.75 -29.13
C ASP A 919 17.78 16.13 -28.49
N GLU A 920 17.16 17.07 -29.16
CA GLU A 920 16.80 18.37 -28.59
C GLU A 920 15.71 18.24 -27.52
N LEU A 921 14.69 17.42 -27.77
CA LEU A 921 13.68 17.10 -26.74
C LEU A 921 14.33 16.51 -25.49
N ARG A 922 15.29 15.61 -25.65
CA ARG A 922 16.01 15.01 -24.54
C ARG A 922 16.86 16.01 -23.76
N ALA A 923 17.55 16.90 -24.48
CA ALA A 923 18.33 17.98 -23.88
C ALA A 923 17.41 18.92 -23.05
N ARG A 924 16.28 19.36 -23.61
CA ARG A 924 15.30 20.22 -22.93
C ARG A 924 14.66 19.52 -21.72
N ALA A 925 14.25 18.28 -21.86
CA ALA A 925 13.68 17.49 -20.77
C ALA A 925 14.68 17.33 -19.60
N THR A 926 15.96 17.09 -19.91
CA THR A 926 17.02 17.03 -18.88
C THR A 926 17.35 18.37 -18.25
N ALA A 927 17.12 19.46 -18.96
CA ALA A 927 17.25 20.83 -18.45
C ALA A 927 16.06 21.26 -17.56
N GLY A 928 14.98 20.45 -17.48
CA GLY A 928 13.86 20.68 -16.59
C GLY A 928 12.58 21.18 -17.29
N ASP A 929 12.51 21.14 -18.64
CA ASP A 929 11.31 21.50 -19.39
C ASP A 929 10.25 20.38 -19.28
N PRO A 930 9.08 20.62 -18.63
CA PRO A 930 8.06 19.61 -18.43
C PRO A 930 7.32 19.22 -19.72
N HIS A 931 7.21 20.13 -20.68
CA HIS A 931 6.58 19.85 -21.97
C HIS A 931 7.45 18.93 -22.82
N ALA A 932 8.75 19.22 -22.89
CA ALA A 932 9.72 18.36 -23.57
C ALA A 932 9.79 16.98 -22.91
N ALA A 933 9.76 16.92 -21.58
CA ALA A 933 9.71 15.65 -20.85
C ALA A 933 8.44 14.86 -21.15
N HIS A 934 7.28 15.51 -21.18
CA HIS A 934 6.00 14.88 -21.53
C HIS A 934 6.00 14.31 -22.96
N ARG A 935 6.43 15.10 -23.95
CA ARG A 935 6.45 14.69 -25.36
C ARG A 935 7.45 13.55 -25.60
N LEU A 936 8.64 13.65 -25.05
CA LEU A 936 9.65 12.59 -25.15
C LEU A 936 9.20 11.30 -24.47
N ALA A 937 8.60 11.41 -23.29
CA ALA A 937 8.05 10.23 -22.57
C ALA A 937 6.95 9.53 -23.39
N ARG A 938 6.11 10.29 -24.08
CA ARG A 938 5.10 9.74 -24.96
C ARG A 938 5.71 8.99 -26.16
N LEU A 939 6.70 9.57 -26.83
CA LEU A 939 7.43 8.91 -27.92
C LEU A 939 8.12 7.63 -27.45
N LEU A 940 8.77 7.66 -26.28
CA LEU A 940 9.39 6.48 -25.70
C LEU A 940 8.36 5.39 -25.38
N ALA A 941 7.19 5.78 -24.88
CA ALA A 941 6.11 4.85 -24.59
C ALA A 941 5.55 4.18 -25.86
N GLU A 942 5.37 4.94 -26.93
CA GLU A 942 4.94 4.43 -28.25
C GLU A 942 5.97 3.43 -28.84
N GLN A 943 7.26 3.59 -28.51
CA GLN A 943 8.34 2.67 -28.88
C GLN A 943 8.51 1.49 -27.89
N GLY A 944 7.65 1.36 -26.88
CA GLY A 944 7.72 0.31 -25.86
C GLY A 944 8.67 0.59 -24.69
N GLY A 945 9.32 1.74 -24.62
CA GLY A 945 10.25 2.16 -23.58
C GLY A 945 9.56 2.72 -22.32
N LEU A 946 8.54 2.03 -21.78
CA LEU A 946 7.70 2.53 -20.69
C LEU A 946 8.48 2.90 -19.42
N GLU A 947 9.47 2.10 -19.02
CA GLU A 947 10.30 2.39 -17.83
C GLU A 947 11.19 3.63 -18.01
N GLU A 948 11.72 3.85 -19.22
CA GLU A 948 12.49 5.05 -19.53
C GLU A 948 11.59 6.30 -19.51
N ALA A 949 10.40 6.19 -20.07
CA ALA A 949 9.39 7.25 -20.06
C ALA A 949 9.00 7.64 -18.61
N VAL A 950 8.73 6.68 -17.74
CA VAL A 950 8.44 6.93 -16.31
C VAL A 950 9.64 7.58 -15.62
N THR A 951 10.85 7.10 -15.87
CA THR A 951 12.08 7.65 -15.27
C THR A 951 12.28 9.13 -15.64
N LEU A 952 11.91 9.50 -16.85
CA LEU A 952 11.99 10.86 -17.36
C LEU A 952 10.96 11.79 -16.70
N LEU A 953 9.72 11.32 -16.47
CA LEU A 953 8.64 12.14 -15.92
C LEU A 953 8.68 12.30 -14.39
N LEU A 954 9.22 11.33 -13.66
CA LEU A 954 9.26 11.35 -12.19
C LEU A 954 9.90 12.62 -11.58
N PRO A 955 11.00 13.21 -12.12
CA PRO A 955 11.56 14.45 -11.61
C PRO A 955 10.61 15.65 -11.70
N HIS A 956 9.73 15.68 -12.72
CA HIS A 956 8.75 16.75 -12.97
C HIS A 956 7.45 16.56 -12.16
N ALA A 957 7.24 15.39 -11.59
CA ALA A 957 6.12 15.06 -10.73
C ALA A 957 6.48 15.10 -9.24
N VAL A 958 7.45 15.93 -8.83
CA VAL A 958 7.79 16.12 -7.41
C VAL A 958 6.79 17.09 -6.78
N PRO A 959 6.27 16.84 -5.56
CA PRO A 959 5.31 17.72 -4.89
C PRO A 959 5.78 19.17 -4.64
N ALA A 960 7.07 19.43 -4.82
CA ALA A 960 7.66 20.77 -4.74
C ALA A 960 7.60 21.54 -6.08
N ALA A 961 7.24 20.88 -7.20
CA ALA A 961 7.06 21.54 -8.49
C ALA A 961 5.82 22.43 -8.46
N ARG A 962 5.86 23.53 -9.25
CA ARG A 962 4.68 24.39 -9.38
C ARG A 962 3.47 23.58 -9.83
N SER A 963 2.29 23.87 -9.32
CA SER A 963 1.07 23.07 -9.58
C SER A 963 0.76 22.91 -11.08
N VAL A 964 1.13 23.89 -11.89
CA VAL A 964 0.95 23.91 -13.35
C VAL A 964 1.89 22.94 -14.05
N GLU A 965 3.16 22.86 -13.63
CA GLU A 965 4.17 21.94 -14.20
C GLU A 965 3.80 20.48 -13.96
N ALA A 966 3.33 20.17 -12.75
CA ALA A 966 2.85 18.85 -12.39
C ALA A 966 1.60 18.46 -13.20
N GLY A 967 0.68 19.40 -13.45
CA GLY A 967 -0.53 19.16 -14.24
C GLY A 967 -0.27 18.60 -15.64
N VAL A 968 0.83 19.00 -16.28
CA VAL A 968 1.21 18.50 -17.62
C VAL A 968 1.67 17.04 -17.61
N VAL A 969 2.41 16.64 -16.59
CA VAL A 969 3.08 15.31 -16.57
C VAL A 969 2.29 14.25 -15.82
N LEU A 970 1.45 14.62 -14.84
CA LEU A 970 0.72 13.69 -13.98
C LEU A 970 -0.22 12.73 -14.73
N PRO A 971 -1.01 13.17 -15.75
CA PRO A 971 -1.90 12.26 -16.46
C PRO A 971 -1.12 11.15 -17.18
N LEU A 972 -0.07 11.52 -17.91
CA LEU A 972 0.76 10.56 -18.64
C LEU A 972 1.54 9.66 -17.69
N LEU A 973 2.18 10.22 -16.67
CA LEU A 973 2.90 9.45 -15.66
C LEU A 973 1.97 8.44 -14.96
N SER A 974 0.77 8.87 -14.60
CA SER A 974 -0.25 8.04 -14.01
C SER A 974 -0.66 6.89 -14.92
N HIS A 975 -0.84 7.16 -16.22
CA HIS A 975 -1.16 6.14 -17.23
C HIS A 975 0.00 5.15 -17.43
N LEU A 976 1.23 5.64 -17.57
CA LEU A 976 2.42 4.82 -17.78
C LEU A 976 2.72 3.92 -16.56
N LEU A 977 2.59 4.45 -15.36
CA LEU A 977 2.74 3.66 -14.14
C LEU A 977 1.69 2.55 -14.05
N THR A 978 0.46 2.82 -14.51
CA THR A 978 -0.59 1.79 -14.58
C THR A 978 -0.26 0.73 -15.64
N ALA A 979 0.16 1.14 -16.83
CA ALA A 979 0.56 0.24 -17.90
C ALA A 979 1.75 -0.68 -17.49
N LEU A 980 2.62 -0.20 -16.60
CA LEU A 980 3.71 -0.98 -15.99
C LEU A 980 3.26 -1.82 -14.79
N GLY A 981 1.99 -1.82 -14.40
CA GLY A 981 1.49 -2.49 -13.21
C GLY A 981 1.94 -1.83 -11.88
N ARG A 982 2.41 -0.57 -11.91
CA ARG A 982 2.89 0.21 -10.74
C ARG A 982 1.79 1.15 -10.21
N GLU A 983 0.56 0.66 -10.16
CA GLU A 983 -0.63 1.44 -9.83
C GLU A 983 -0.55 2.11 -8.44
N GLN A 984 -0.01 1.43 -7.44
CA GLN A 984 0.18 2.01 -6.10
C GLN A 984 1.13 3.20 -6.10
N GLU A 985 2.10 3.20 -6.97
CA GLU A 985 3.02 4.34 -7.14
C GLU A 985 2.30 5.50 -7.81
N ALA A 986 1.47 5.22 -8.82
CA ALA A 986 0.62 6.23 -9.44
C ALA A 986 -0.33 6.89 -8.43
N ILE A 987 -1.03 6.08 -7.63
CA ILE A 987 -1.92 6.56 -6.56
C ILE A 987 -1.13 7.38 -5.52
N THR A 988 0.07 6.96 -5.17
CA THR A 988 0.91 7.68 -4.20
C THR A 988 1.32 9.05 -4.71
N VAL A 989 1.74 9.14 -5.98
CA VAL A 989 2.09 10.41 -6.63
C VAL A 989 0.86 11.32 -6.74
N LEU A 990 -0.27 10.79 -7.22
CA LEU A 990 -1.50 11.55 -7.35
C LEU A 990 -2.02 12.06 -5.99
N ARG A 991 -2.02 11.25 -4.96
CA ARG A 991 -2.42 11.66 -3.60
C ARG A 991 -1.53 12.76 -3.04
N ALA A 992 -0.21 12.69 -3.27
CA ALA A 992 0.70 13.73 -2.84
C ALA A 992 0.38 15.09 -3.47
N HIS A 993 -0.02 15.10 -4.75
CA HIS A 993 -0.43 16.32 -5.45
C HIS A 993 -1.86 16.77 -5.09
N ALA A 994 -2.79 15.85 -4.89
CA ALA A 994 -4.14 16.17 -4.44
C ALA A 994 -4.14 16.85 -3.07
N HIS A 995 -3.27 16.40 -2.15
CA HIS A 995 -3.08 17.06 -0.84
C HIS A 995 -2.53 18.49 -0.92
N LEU A 996 -1.86 18.83 -2.03
CA LEU A 996 -1.39 20.18 -2.31
C LEU A 996 -2.40 21.02 -3.10
N GLY A 997 -3.61 20.49 -3.32
CA GLY A 997 -4.70 21.18 -4.00
C GLY A 997 -4.64 21.12 -5.53
N ASN A 998 -3.89 20.17 -6.11
CA ASN A 998 -3.86 19.97 -7.56
C ASN A 998 -5.16 19.32 -8.03
N ALA A 999 -5.97 20.07 -8.78
CA ALA A 999 -7.28 19.63 -9.26
C ALA A 999 -7.22 18.44 -10.24
N ASP A 1000 -6.17 18.37 -11.06
CA ASP A 1000 -5.99 17.26 -12.01
C ASP A 1000 -5.66 15.96 -11.28
N ALA A 1001 -4.85 16.03 -10.23
CA ALA A 1001 -4.54 14.89 -9.39
C ALA A 1001 -5.80 14.39 -8.64
N VAL A 1002 -6.64 15.29 -8.17
CA VAL A 1002 -7.94 14.93 -7.55
C VAL A 1002 -8.85 14.25 -8.56
N ARG A 1003 -8.96 14.81 -9.78
CA ARG A 1003 -9.77 14.24 -10.86
C ARG A 1003 -9.26 12.85 -11.27
N LEU A 1004 -7.95 12.71 -11.50
CA LEU A 1004 -7.34 11.43 -11.89
C LEU A 1004 -7.46 10.34 -10.81
N LEU A 1005 -7.52 10.71 -9.54
CA LEU A 1005 -7.84 9.78 -8.47
C LEU A 1005 -9.31 9.36 -8.51
N ALA A 1006 -10.22 10.31 -8.71
CA ALA A 1006 -11.65 10.03 -8.81
C ALA A 1006 -11.98 9.15 -10.03
N ASP A 1007 -11.40 9.44 -11.20
CA ASP A 1007 -11.57 8.64 -12.42
C ASP A 1007 -11.07 7.20 -12.23
N ARG A 1008 -10.01 7.00 -11.46
CA ARG A 1008 -9.47 5.66 -11.15
C ARG A 1008 -10.31 4.89 -10.15
N ASP A 1009 -10.88 5.56 -9.19
CA ASP A 1009 -11.79 4.93 -8.24
C ASP A 1009 -13.08 4.48 -8.96
N LEU A 1010 -13.58 5.26 -9.94
CA LEU A 1010 -14.69 4.87 -10.83
C LEU A 1010 -14.37 3.65 -11.72
N MET A 1011 -13.18 3.60 -12.32
CA MET A 1011 -12.74 2.46 -13.16
C MET A 1011 -12.53 1.16 -12.34
N ARG A 1012 -12.31 1.27 -11.02
CA ARG A 1012 -12.23 0.11 -10.13
C ARG A 1012 -13.60 -0.48 -9.77
N GLU A 1013 -14.66 0.29 -9.91
CA GLU A 1013 -16.03 -0.14 -9.60
C GLU A 1013 -16.74 -0.70 -10.83
N GLU A 1014 -16.33 -0.34 -12.05
CA GLU A 1014 -16.87 -0.87 -13.31
C GLU A 1014 -16.15 -2.15 -13.82
N GLY A 1015 -15.01 -2.53 -13.27
CA GLY A 1015 -14.23 -3.74 -13.54
C GLY A 1015 -14.33 -4.72 -12.36
#